data_88ad6a197fb4bf9bfd0b737afaa3fc30
#
_entry.id   88ad6a197fb4bf9bfd0b737afaa3fc30
#
_cell.length_a   1.000
_cell.length_b   1.000
_cell.length_c   1.000
_cell.angle_alpha   90.00
_cell.angle_beta   90.00
_cell.angle_gamma   90.00
#
_symmetry.space_group_name_H-M   'P 1'
#
loop_
_entity.id
_entity.type
_entity.pdbx_description
1 polymer ?
#
loop_
_entity_poly.entity_id
_entity_poly.type
_entity_poly.pdbx_seq_one_letter_code
_entity_poly.pdbx_strand_id
1 'polypeptide(L)'
;LRYAATGVLVLLLSVVLLVNLTPVQNFIAHKAAAILADKLKTKVSIGSVRIDLLNHLDLRNVFIEDKAHDTLLSAGEVEIRITDWFIFKDKHVIHYIGLKNVYSHLYRTRASADWNYDFIADAFSTDKKEDTSVRTNPIEFDLKKVALDNVRFHYDDAWGGEDLDFDLGKFDVDAKGIDFKKKLIDITDIQTTNTIVAEREFRGGKPRRKHSPEIDTVDNTTFNTGNWSVNLHSIILNSCTYTLTMDDKVPDPNVFDQNHLIIKKIAVDAEDVTVRGDTIRGQLEKLHAEDRCGIVIRQMRSKITVSPNASICENLYLETNNSKIRDYYAMRYKRFPDFTSYIDSVVMEGHLKDAYVDKKDIAFFAPQLNVLPEVNVRVTGDGKGTVANLYGKNLMVSDGNTVIKGNLTMKGLPDIYKTWITYTDGEIVTNGKGILRYAPMLKNSPDISLESISYAYFKGAYAGYIENFAVKGILNTNLGSISTDIKMDIPGFNSNTAVYKGSLSANGFMIGTLLKQPLLGSITLNEDVSGNSFNPDHIQLNVDGTVKEISFNKYDYTNIITHGTIAKKQFNGKLQVDDPNLALEFDGGLNYNDKNIVLNATAHLLWGNLYALKLTSDTITAAADFDLNCTGSNIDNFSGFAKLNNIDMKRNSHKLALDSIQVNSSGNDTNKLLTIQSNDVVATIKGDYQLSKLPASVQYYLSRYIPNYIKVPAKEAPNQNLSFNIRTITIDSLLAVTIPIIRGFDSSTFSGSLNTTEKRLTLNANVPFGTIGKFHMSKIAITGQGNLDEIGLNAMVDNVSIGDSTLNGSLSVTTTLGNDSVAFTIATTSPDAGSALTLNGQILARKDSLFLTLLPSQFFLNQAKWDIAGGSKVVYSDKYLVVHGLTLSSGLQKISAETELQNNDKSLVISTENLDLGQLGSWAGLAIYQPDGRVNGTITIDKIFQDLYVSAN
;
A
#
# COMPACT_ATOMS: atom_id res chain seq x y z
N LEU A 1 -36.01 43.35 96.34
CA LEU A 1 -35.27 42.65 95.28
C LEU A 1 -36.09 42.46 94.01
N ARG A 2 -37.37 42.09 94.05
CA ARG A 2 -38.25 41.97 92.87
C ARG A 2 -38.34 43.26 92.03
N TYR A 3 -38.57 44.41 92.66
CA TYR A 3 -38.67 45.73 91.93
C TYR A 3 -37.30 46.18 91.37
N ALA A 4 -36.22 45.92 92.08
CA ALA A 4 -34.90 46.21 91.59
C ALA A 4 -34.51 45.31 90.39
N ALA A 5 -34.86 44.04 90.45
CA ALA A 5 -34.65 43.15 89.32
C ALA A 5 -35.52 43.48 88.11
N THR A 6 -36.79 43.87 88.36
CA THR A 6 -37.65 44.34 87.25
C THR A 6 -37.17 45.63 86.68
N GLY A 7 -36.67 46.57 87.52
CA GLY A 7 -36.07 47.82 87.03
C GLY A 7 -34.79 47.59 86.12
N VAL A 8 -33.91 46.69 86.55
CA VAL A 8 -32.74 46.30 85.79
C VAL A 8 -33.16 45.58 84.49
N LEU A 9 -34.18 44.72 84.54
CA LEU A 9 -34.69 44.07 83.30
C LEU A 9 -35.33 45.07 82.32
N VAL A 10 -36.13 46.05 82.88
CA VAL A 10 -36.72 47.12 82.03
C VAL A 10 -35.63 48.02 81.48
N LEU A 11 -34.57 48.34 82.23
CA LEU A 11 -33.42 49.08 81.77
C LEU A 11 -32.66 48.35 80.66
N LEU A 12 -32.39 47.08 80.86
CA LEU A 12 -31.75 46.23 79.82
C LEU A 12 -32.60 46.09 78.56
N LEU A 13 -33.92 45.86 78.75
CA LEU A 13 -34.85 45.87 77.60
C LEU A 13 -34.91 47.22 76.88
N SER A 14 -34.85 48.29 77.61
CA SER A 14 -34.85 49.68 77.06
C SER A 14 -33.56 49.97 76.34
N VAL A 15 -32.40 49.52 76.85
CA VAL A 15 -31.13 49.69 76.17
C VAL A 15 -31.08 48.83 74.88
N VAL A 16 -31.56 47.56 74.91
CA VAL A 16 -31.71 46.71 73.77
C VAL A 16 -32.64 47.36 72.71
N LEU A 17 -33.77 47.88 73.12
CA LEU A 17 -34.70 48.58 72.26
C LEU A 17 -34.09 49.89 71.69
N LEU A 18 -33.38 50.66 72.52
CA LEU A 18 -32.68 51.91 72.01
C LEU A 18 -31.59 51.58 71.00
N VAL A 19 -30.79 50.54 71.28
CA VAL A 19 -29.68 50.11 70.32
C VAL A 19 -30.29 49.56 69.04
N ASN A 20 -31.49 49.00 69.09
CA ASN A 20 -32.17 48.52 67.89
C ASN A 20 -32.91 49.64 67.07
N LEU A 21 -32.96 50.82 67.56
CA LEU A 21 -33.54 51.96 66.79
C LEU A 21 -32.60 52.34 65.66
N THR A 22 -33.15 52.40 64.45
CA THR A 22 -32.36 52.71 63.24
C THR A 22 -31.57 54.08 63.34
N PRO A 23 -32.07 55.13 63.88
CA PRO A 23 -31.36 56.36 64.12
C PRO A 23 -30.12 56.22 65.02
N VAL A 24 -30.25 55.42 66.07
CA VAL A 24 -29.15 55.13 67.04
C VAL A 24 -28.05 54.30 66.36
N GLN A 25 -28.46 53.30 65.62
CA GLN A 25 -27.53 52.46 64.84
C GLN A 25 -26.76 53.29 63.76
N ASN A 26 -27.43 54.15 63.03
CA ASN A 26 -26.80 55.04 62.10
C ASN A 26 -25.87 56.06 62.79
N PHE A 27 -26.23 56.55 63.98
CA PHE A 27 -25.29 57.37 64.72
C PHE A 27 -24.03 56.63 65.13
N ILE A 28 -24.19 55.38 65.64
CA ILE A 28 -23.03 54.53 65.93
C ILE A 28 -22.17 54.30 64.67
N ALA A 29 -22.78 54.04 63.53
CA ALA A 29 -22.05 53.81 62.24
C ALA A 29 -21.21 55.03 61.86
N HIS A 30 -21.82 56.19 61.84
CA HIS A 30 -21.13 57.43 61.51
C HIS A 30 -20.04 57.82 62.51
N LYS A 31 -20.27 57.59 63.79
CA LYS A 31 -19.27 57.80 64.83
C LYS A 31 -18.06 56.84 64.73
N ALA A 32 -18.31 55.56 64.47
CA ALA A 32 -17.30 54.57 64.28
C ALA A 32 -16.46 54.87 62.99
N ALA A 33 -17.14 55.22 61.89
CA ALA A 33 -16.49 55.66 60.68
C ALA A 33 -15.60 56.90 60.87
N ALA A 34 -16.07 57.88 61.60
CA ALA A 34 -15.33 59.10 61.91
C ALA A 34 -14.08 58.82 62.77
N ILE A 35 -14.20 57.95 63.78
CA ILE A 35 -13.04 57.52 64.62
C ILE A 35 -12.01 56.79 63.77
N LEU A 36 -12.50 55.90 62.88
CA LEU A 36 -11.62 55.14 62.02
C LEU A 36 -10.92 56.07 60.97
N ALA A 37 -11.66 56.97 60.38
CA ALA A 37 -11.16 57.95 59.44
C ALA A 37 -10.08 58.84 60.07
N ASP A 38 -10.30 59.27 61.28
CA ASP A 38 -9.32 60.12 62.02
C ASP A 38 -8.08 59.31 62.37
N LYS A 39 -8.24 58.03 62.78
CA LYS A 39 -7.16 57.16 63.14
C LYS A 39 -6.32 56.74 61.91
N LEU A 40 -6.97 56.39 60.85
CA LEU A 40 -6.39 55.95 59.60
C LEU A 40 -5.89 57.14 58.73
N LYS A 41 -6.34 58.37 59.00
CA LYS A 41 -6.08 59.56 58.23
C LYS A 41 -6.41 59.37 56.71
N THR A 42 -7.51 58.70 56.46
CA THR A 42 -8.10 58.46 55.14
C THR A 42 -9.64 58.53 55.26
N LYS A 43 -10.29 58.50 54.08
CA LYS A 43 -11.78 58.48 54.11
C LYS A 43 -12.28 57.10 54.48
N VAL A 44 -13.09 57.06 55.51
CA VAL A 44 -13.80 55.83 55.92
C VAL A 44 -15.27 56.21 56.07
N SER A 45 -16.17 55.43 55.48
CA SER A 45 -17.58 55.59 55.63
C SER A 45 -18.29 54.26 55.91
N ILE A 46 -19.31 54.30 56.77
CA ILE A 46 -20.22 53.19 57.01
C ILE A 46 -21.60 53.75 56.91
N GLY A 47 -22.40 53.25 55.94
CA GLY A 47 -23.73 53.80 55.63
C GLY A 47 -24.73 53.45 56.73
N SER A 48 -24.73 52.25 57.25
CA SER A 48 -25.55 51.87 58.38
C SER A 48 -24.94 50.67 59.17
N VAL A 49 -25.27 50.63 60.45
CA VAL A 49 -24.96 49.48 61.33
C VAL A 49 -26.24 48.94 61.88
N ARG A 50 -26.43 47.63 61.77
CA ARG A 50 -27.53 46.93 62.41
C ARG A 50 -26.99 45.91 63.43
N ILE A 51 -27.39 46.02 64.64
CA ILE A 51 -27.01 45.03 65.64
C ILE A 51 -28.35 44.39 66.12
N ASP A 52 -28.45 43.06 65.86
CA ASP A 52 -29.65 42.28 66.16
C ASP A 52 -29.40 41.30 67.31
N LEU A 53 -30.28 41.21 68.29
CA LEU A 53 -30.18 40.23 69.38
C LEU A 53 -28.84 40.17 70.10
N LEU A 54 -28.01 41.20 70.08
CA LEU A 54 -26.65 41.25 70.64
C LEU A 54 -25.66 40.20 70.20
N ASN A 55 -25.89 39.56 69.03
CA ASN A 55 -24.98 38.51 68.47
C ASN A 55 -24.79 38.65 66.97
N HIS A 56 -25.55 39.56 66.33
CA HIS A 56 -25.47 39.74 64.89
C HIS A 56 -25.14 41.21 64.58
N LEU A 57 -24.03 41.39 63.77
CA LEU A 57 -23.61 42.73 63.32
C LEU A 57 -23.70 42.73 61.82
N ASP A 58 -24.50 43.66 61.26
CA ASP A 58 -24.64 43.92 59.84
C ASP A 58 -24.19 45.37 59.58
N LEU A 59 -23.10 45.45 58.77
CA LEU A 59 -22.55 46.74 58.30
C LEU A 59 -22.92 46.92 56.84
N ARG A 60 -23.54 48.07 56.48
CA ARG A 60 -23.83 48.29 55.04
C ARG A 60 -23.14 49.54 54.54
N ASN A 61 -22.76 49.39 53.23
CA ASN A 61 -22.06 50.42 52.48
C ASN A 61 -20.75 50.85 53.21
N VAL A 62 -19.98 49.91 53.57
CA VAL A 62 -18.64 50.13 54.14
C VAL A 62 -17.68 50.52 53.01
N PHE A 63 -16.94 51.61 53.25
CA PHE A 63 -15.95 52.11 52.32
C PHE A 63 -14.70 52.57 53.06
N ILE A 64 -13.55 52.16 52.54
CA ILE A 64 -12.25 52.56 53.08
C ILE A 64 -11.38 52.97 51.89
N GLU A 65 -10.77 54.12 51.96
CA GLU A 65 -9.86 54.70 51.00
C GLU A 65 -8.42 54.45 51.47
N ASP A 66 -7.50 54.20 50.56
CA ASP A 66 -6.10 54.13 50.88
C ASP A 66 -5.41 55.52 50.96
N LYS A 67 -4.08 55.58 51.11
CA LYS A 67 -3.32 56.81 51.17
C LYS A 67 -3.17 57.53 49.83
N ALA A 68 -3.41 56.83 48.74
CA ALA A 68 -3.39 57.36 47.38
C ALA A 68 -4.80 57.87 46.94
N HIS A 69 -5.79 57.80 47.81
CA HIS A 69 -7.21 58.11 47.54
C HIS A 69 -7.90 57.16 46.61
N ASP A 70 -7.35 55.91 46.45
CA ASP A 70 -8.01 54.81 45.78
C ASP A 70 -8.86 53.98 46.73
N THR A 71 -9.79 53.21 46.15
CA THR A 71 -10.67 52.32 46.93
C THR A 71 -9.90 51.12 47.45
N LEU A 72 -9.54 51.12 48.72
CA LEU A 72 -8.94 49.94 49.37
C LEU A 72 -9.99 48.86 49.65
N LEU A 73 -11.15 49.23 50.14
CA LEU A 73 -12.29 48.34 50.41
C LEU A 73 -13.60 49.03 50.19
N SER A 74 -14.51 48.42 49.48
CA SER A 74 -15.91 48.78 49.37
C SER A 74 -16.76 47.53 49.60
N ALA A 75 -17.66 47.54 50.55
CA ALA A 75 -18.53 46.42 50.85
C ALA A 75 -19.99 46.87 50.94
N GLY A 76 -20.86 46.26 50.15
CA GLY A 76 -22.29 46.53 50.21
C GLY A 76 -22.89 46.06 51.55
N GLU A 77 -22.51 44.87 51.97
CA GLU A 77 -22.99 44.30 53.26
C GLU A 77 -21.88 43.43 53.87
N VAL A 78 -21.62 43.59 55.14
CA VAL A 78 -20.71 42.79 55.98
C VAL A 78 -21.49 42.29 57.15
N GLU A 79 -21.80 40.98 57.20
CA GLU A 79 -22.55 40.33 58.25
C GLU A 79 -21.57 39.54 59.14
N ILE A 80 -21.61 39.77 60.41
CA ILE A 80 -20.79 39.07 61.42
C ILE A 80 -21.69 38.52 62.53
N ARG A 81 -21.59 37.21 62.79
CA ARG A 81 -22.24 36.62 63.93
C ARG A 81 -21.19 36.22 64.96
N ILE A 82 -21.44 36.78 66.19
CA ILE A 82 -20.53 36.57 67.32
C ILE A 82 -21.31 35.71 68.35
N THR A 83 -20.63 35.15 69.36
CA THR A 83 -21.26 34.42 70.40
C THR A 83 -22.39 35.23 71.08
N ASP A 84 -23.54 34.61 71.41
CA ASP A 84 -24.68 35.22 72.06
C ASP A 84 -24.23 36.02 73.24
N TRP A 85 -24.79 37.23 73.38
CA TRP A 85 -24.52 38.19 74.48
C TRP A 85 -23.04 38.60 74.52
N PHE A 86 -22.32 38.72 73.36
CA PHE A 86 -20.90 39.04 73.32
C PHE A 86 -20.48 40.29 74.10
N ILE A 87 -21.35 41.24 74.25
CA ILE A 87 -21.15 42.46 75.07
C ILE A 87 -20.93 42.14 76.56
N PHE A 88 -21.45 41.01 77.08
CA PHE A 88 -21.35 40.58 78.46
C PHE A 88 -20.38 39.44 78.70
N LYS A 89 -19.64 38.98 77.69
CA LYS A 89 -18.70 37.88 77.79
C LYS A 89 -17.26 38.42 77.67
N ASP A 90 -16.39 37.81 78.48
CA ASP A 90 -14.95 38.11 78.43
C ASP A 90 -14.26 37.60 77.19
N LYS A 91 -14.92 36.74 76.39
CA LYS A 91 -14.39 36.19 75.14
C LYS A 91 -15.38 36.43 74.01
N HIS A 92 -14.90 37.05 72.96
CA HIS A 92 -15.66 37.30 71.74
C HIS A 92 -15.28 36.33 70.69
N VAL A 93 -16.15 35.38 70.31
CA VAL A 93 -15.89 34.37 69.31
C VAL A 93 -16.76 34.65 68.12
N ILE A 94 -16.10 34.84 66.92
CA ILE A 94 -16.78 35.01 65.66
C ILE A 94 -17.05 33.62 65.04
N HIS A 95 -18.34 33.33 64.75
CA HIS A 95 -18.74 32.05 64.15
C HIS A 95 -19.19 32.15 62.72
N TYR A 96 -19.58 33.33 62.24
CA TYR A 96 -20.07 33.56 60.90
C TYR A 96 -19.58 34.89 60.34
N ILE A 97 -19.14 34.89 59.07
CA ILE A 97 -18.82 36.07 58.29
C ILE A 97 -19.54 35.93 56.96
N GLY A 98 -20.37 36.93 56.63
CA GLY A 98 -21.05 37.13 55.35
C GLY A 98 -20.54 38.38 54.70
N LEU A 99 -20.13 38.31 53.45
CA LEU A 99 -19.72 39.47 52.67
C LEU A 99 -20.52 39.51 51.38
N LYS A 100 -21.08 40.70 51.04
CA LYS A 100 -21.87 40.86 49.85
C LYS A 100 -21.56 42.14 49.11
N ASN A 101 -21.42 42.04 47.76
CA ASN A 101 -21.05 43.15 46.93
C ASN A 101 -19.75 43.82 47.41
N VAL A 102 -18.70 43.09 47.57
CA VAL A 102 -17.41 43.58 48.06
C VAL A 102 -16.44 43.79 46.92
N TYR A 103 -15.73 44.90 46.96
CA TYR A 103 -14.59 45.19 46.17
C TYR A 103 -13.42 45.55 47.08
N SER A 104 -12.27 44.90 46.88
CA SER A 104 -11.03 45.24 47.59
C SER A 104 -9.87 45.20 46.63
N HIS A 105 -8.98 46.22 46.74
CA HIS A 105 -7.79 46.34 45.93
C HIS A 105 -6.57 46.54 46.81
N LEU A 106 -5.78 45.51 46.90
CA LEU A 106 -4.52 45.53 47.60
C LEU A 106 -3.39 45.62 46.57
N TYR A 107 -2.56 46.64 46.66
CA TYR A 107 -1.47 46.75 45.70
C TYR A 107 -0.21 47.33 46.34
N ARG A 108 0.92 47.04 45.75
CA ARG A 108 2.19 47.75 45.96
C ARG A 108 2.84 48.05 44.60
N THR A 109 3.50 49.20 44.57
CA THR A 109 4.09 49.70 43.34
C THR A 109 5.40 49.02 43.02
N ARG A 110 5.84 49.13 41.79
CA ARG A 110 7.10 48.56 41.36
C ARG A 110 8.34 49.22 42.06
N ALA A 111 8.17 50.39 42.64
CA ALA A 111 9.24 51.18 43.30
C ALA A 111 9.28 51.00 44.84
N SER A 112 8.25 50.46 45.46
CA SER A 112 8.15 50.29 46.93
C SER A 112 7.75 48.86 47.31
N ALA A 113 8.34 48.40 48.40
CA ALA A 113 7.96 47.13 49.01
C ALA A 113 6.71 47.27 49.91
N ASP A 114 6.29 48.51 50.19
CA ASP A 114 5.15 48.82 51.11
C ASP A 114 3.82 48.65 50.38
N TRP A 115 2.86 48.05 51.07
CA TRP A 115 1.50 47.85 50.56
C TRP A 115 0.60 49.06 50.84
N ASN A 116 -0.34 49.28 49.98
CA ASN A 116 -1.32 50.37 50.12
C ASN A 116 -2.19 50.25 51.41
N TYR A 117 -2.13 49.13 52.10
CA TYR A 117 -2.87 48.89 53.37
C TYR A 117 -1.94 48.94 54.61
N ASP A 118 -0.65 49.02 54.47
CA ASP A 118 0.31 49.00 55.61
C ASP A 118 0.00 50.08 56.66
N PHE A 119 -0.53 51.22 56.19
CA PHE A 119 -0.96 52.30 57.07
C PHE A 119 -2.04 51.87 58.06
N ILE A 120 -2.87 50.84 57.73
CA ILE A 120 -3.86 50.29 58.68
C ILE A 120 -3.12 49.59 59.80
N ALA A 121 -2.17 48.72 59.48
CA ALA A 121 -1.36 48.01 60.45
C ALA A 121 -0.62 49.02 61.38
N ASP A 122 0.02 50.02 60.74
CA ASP A 122 0.76 51.08 61.49
C ASP A 122 -0.13 51.87 62.42
N ALA A 123 -1.37 52.19 62.02
CA ALA A 123 -2.30 52.95 62.86
C ALA A 123 -2.75 52.19 64.09
N PHE A 124 -2.70 50.82 64.05
CA PHE A 124 -3.10 49.98 65.17
C PHE A 124 -1.88 49.35 65.87
N SER A 125 -0.65 49.49 65.36
CA SER A 125 0.56 49.13 66.05
C SER A 125 0.83 50.08 67.26
N THR A 126 0.92 49.57 68.43
CA THR A 126 1.25 50.34 69.65
C THR A 126 2.77 50.28 69.92
N ASP A 127 3.45 51.38 69.59
CA ASP A 127 4.81 51.65 70.04
C ASP A 127 4.80 52.01 71.55
N LYS A 128 4.43 51.01 72.36
CA LYS A 128 4.66 51.15 73.82
C LYS A 128 5.07 49.78 74.37
N LYS A 129 6.21 49.79 75.07
CA LYS A 129 6.69 48.71 75.92
C LYS A 129 5.52 48.19 76.78
N GLU A 130 5.38 46.89 76.82
CA GLU A 130 4.37 46.17 77.54
C GLU A 130 4.11 46.73 78.95
N ASP A 131 2.98 47.40 79.12
CA ASP A 131 2.34 47.58 80.40
C ASP A 131 1.36 46.34 80.58
N THR A 132 1.77 45.40 81.34
CA THR A 132 1.13 44.10 81.57
C THR A 132 -0.16 44.19 82.31
N SER A 133 -0.79 45.34 82.45
CA SER A 133 -1.97 45.57 83.28
C SER A 133 -3.29 45.72 82.54
N VAL A 134 -3.33 45.76 81.22
CA VAL A 134 -4.59 45.81 80.45
C VAL A 134 -4.82 44.47 79.74
N ARG A 135 -5.68 43.66 80.31
CA ARG A 135 -6.24 42.45 79.66
C ARG A 135 -7.01 42.91 78.44
N THR A 136 -6.40 42.95 77.28
CA THR A 136 -7.13 42.96 76.00
C THR A 136 -7.67 41.56 75.76
N ASN A 137 -8.97 41.46 75.86
CA ASN A 137 -9.70 40.18 75.56
C ASN A 137 -9.48 39.91 74.08
N PRO A 138 -8.73 38.90 73.69
CA PRO A 138 -8.49 38.63 72.27
C PRO A 138 -9.79 38.18 71.59
N ILE A 139 -10.08 38.70 70.41
CA ILE A 139 -11.12 38.18 69.53
C ILE A 139 -10.65 36.79 69.08
N GLU A 140 -11.40 35.75 69.41
CA GLU A 140 -11.15 34.40 68.98
C GLU A 140 -12.04 34.14 67.74
N PHE A 141 -11.44 33.54 66.72
CA PHE A 141 -12.14 33.10 65.52
C PHE A 141 -12.39 31.58 65.63
N ASP A 142 -13.66 31.19 65.73
CA ASP A 142 -14.13 29.79 65.60
C ASP A 142 -15.19 29.79 64.50
N LEU A 143 -14.71 30.11 63.27
CA LEU A 143 -15.57 30.27 62.08
C LEU A 143 -16.27 28.94 61.79
N LYS A 144 -17.61 28.98 61.85
CA LYS A 144 -18.48 27.85 61.50
C LYS A 144 -19.03 28.02 60.09
N LYS A 145 -19.16 29.29 59.61
CA LYS A 145 -19.67 29.58 58.30
C LYS A 145 -19.06 30.86 57.75
N VAL A 146 -18.67 30.80 56.45
CA VAL A 146 -18.29 31.95 55.66
C VAL A 146 -19.16 31.96 54.40
N ALA A 147 -19.81 33.08 54.12
CA ALA A 147 -20.65 33.26 52.94
C ALA A 147 -20.21 34.51 52.18
N LEU A 148 -19.81 34.37 50.95
CA LEU A 148 -19.38 35.46 50.09
C LEU A 148 -20.31 35.50 48.87
N ASP A 149 -20.82 36.68 48.53
CA ASP A 149 -21.71 36.89 47.38
C ASP A 149 -21.25 38.12 46.61
N ASN A 150 -20.85 37.95 45.37
CA ASN A 150 -20.34 39.01 44.53
C ASN A 150 -19.16 39.76 45.18
N VAL A 151 -18.07 39.06 45.44
CA VAL A 151 -16.85 39.59 46.07
C VAL A 151 -15.73 39.65 45.03
N ARG A 152 -15.18 40.81 44.81
CA ARG A 152 -14.05 41.06 43.91
C ARG A 152 -12.84 41.50 44.72
N PHE A 153 -11.75 40.77 44.59
CA PHE A 153 -10.52 40.99 45.27
C PHE A 153 -9.35 41.06 44.26
N HIS A 154 -8.73 42.21 44.20
CA HIS A 154 -7.55 42.47 43.35
C HIS A 154 -6.33 42.59 44.25
N TYR A 155 -5.28 41.85 43.85
CA TYR A 155 -3.97 41.86 44.51
C TYR A 155 -2.91 42.09 43.46
N ASP A 156 -2.35 43.30 43.41
CA ASP A 156 -1.37 43.70 42.40
C ASP A 156 0.00 43.88 43.05
N ASP A 157 0.85 42.91 42.92
CA ASP A 157 2.20 42.92 43.45
C ASP A 157 3.21 43.36 42.39
N ALA A 158 3.23 44.61 42.03
CA ALA A 158 4.21 45.11 41.06
C ALA A 158 5.65 45.08 41.55
N TRP A 159 5.88 45.00 42.86
CA TRP A 159 7.24 44.78 43.43
C TRP A 159 7.70 43.31 43.29
N GLY A 160 6.85 42.39 43.67
CA GLY A 160 7.12 40.94 43.55
C GLY A 160 7.06 40.45 42.13
N GLY A 161 6.15 40.93 41.31
CA GLY A 161 5.88 40.55 39.95
C GLY A 161 4.76 39.48 39.81
N GLU A 162 3.72 39.61 40.61
CA GLU A 162 2.55 38.73 40.64
C GLU A 162 1.27 39.53 40.86
N ASP A 163 0.28 39.31 40.02
CA ASP A 163 -1.06 39.86 40.22
C ASP A 163 -2.05 38.72 40.38
N LEU A 164 -2.99 38.85 41.34
CA LEU A 164 -4.04 37.87 41.61
C LEU A 164 -5.41 38.55 41.63
N ASP A 165 -6.32 38.13 40.76
CA ASP A 165 -7.68 38.55 40.71
C ASP A 165 -8.63 37.45 41.12
N PHE A 166 -9.48 37.72 42.12
CA PHE A 166 -10.56 36.84 42.54
C PHE A 166 -11.89 37.53 42.29
N ASP A 167 -12.72 36.97 41.45
CA ASP A 167 -14.14 37.39 41.26
C ASP A 167 -15.02 36.22 41.73
N LEU A 168 -15.48 36.30 42.96
CA LEU A 168 -16.26 35.27 43.60
C LEU A 168 -17.77 35.56 43.42
N GLY A 169 -18.45 34.78 42.57
CA GLY A 169 -19.91 34.93 42.41
C GLY A 169 -20.63 34.56 43.69
N LYS A 170 -20.64 33.30 44.03
CA LYS A 170 -21.04 32.79 45.36
C LYS A 170 -19.97 31.86 45.90
N PHE A 171 -19.64 32.01 47.18
CA PHE A 171 -18.68 31.15 47.86
C PHE A 171 -19.16 30.94 49.31
N ASP A 172 -19.53 29.70 49.60
CA ASP A 172 -20.02 29.26 50.91
C ASP A 172 -19.06 28.22 51.52
N VAL A 173 -18.70 28.39 52.78
CA VAL A 173 -17.91 27.44 53.54
C VAL A 173 -18.62 27.15 54.86
N ASP A 174 -18.93 25.89 55.13
CA ASP A 174 -19.42 25.42 56.38
C ASP A 174 -18.33 24.58 57.07
N ALA A 175 -17.91 24.96 58.26
CA ALA A 175 -16.81 24.36 59.01
C ALA A 175 -17.28 23.74 60.33
N LYS A 176 -16.71 22.60 60.69
CA LYS A 176 -16.87 22.08 62.07
C LYS A 176 -16.03 22.91 63.05
N GLY A 177 -14.88 23.37 62.64
CA GLY A 177 -14.05 24.26 63.42
C GLY A 177 -12.63 24.43 62.87
N ILE A 178 -12.01 25.52 63.25
CA ILE A 178 -10.62 25.86 62.95
C ILE A 178 -9.89 25.99 64.28
N ASP A 179 -9.00 25.07 64.63
CA ASP A 179 -8.18 25.09 65.83
C ASP A 179 -6.74 25.50 65.52
N PHE A 180 -6.44 26.79 65.71
CA PHE A 180 -5.12 27.36 65.42
C PHE A 180 -4.03 26.79 66.33
N LYS A 181 -4.36 26.34 67.55
CA LYS A 181 -3.43 25.75 68.50
C LYS A 181 -2.99 24.34 68.07
N LYS A 182 -3.98 23.55 67.60
CA LYS A 182 -3.72 22.23 67.04
C LYS A 182 -3.39 22.23 65.58
N LYS A 183 -3.44 23.40 64.92
CA LYS A 183 -3.27 23.58 63.47
C LYS A 183 -4.21 22.64 62.69
N LEU A 184 -5.47 22.58 63.08
CA LEU A 184 -6.49 21.73 62.51
C LEU A 184 -7.58 22.60 61.87
N ILE A 185 -7.85 22.32 60.59
CA ILE A 185 -8.99 22.89 59.88
C ILE A 185 -9.92 21.72 59.50
N ASP A 186 -11.15 21.77 59.98
CA ASP A 186 -12.17 20.75 59.67
C ASP A 186 -13.37 21.43 59.05
N ILE A 187 -13.49 21.32 57.71
CA ILE A 187 -14.52 21.94 56.88
C ILE A 187 -15.47 20.84 56.40
N THR A 188 -16.76 21.06 56.64
CA THR A 188 -17.83 20.17 56.23
C THR A 188 -18.10 20.28 54.72
N ASP A 189 -18.20 21.53 54.23
CA ASP A 189 -18.62 21.80 52.85
C ASP A 189 -18.02 23.11 52.35
N ILE A 190 -17.55 23.07 51.14
CA ILE A 190 -17.13 24.24 50.34
C ILE A 190 -17.93 24.24 49.04
N GLN A 191 -18.70 25.28 48.82
CA GLN A 191 -19.43 25.45 47.57
C GLN A 191 -19.07 26.80 46.94
N THR A 192 -18.76 26.78 45.66
CA THR A 192 -18.60 28.02 44.92
C THR A 192 -19.19 27.91 43.50
N THR A 193 -19.71 29.06 43.04
CA THR A 193 -20.35 29.16 41.73
C THR A 193 -19.96 30.47 41.05
N ASN A 194 -19.66 30.40 39.77
CA ASN A 194 -19.27 31.54 38.92
C ASN A 194 -18.04 32.29 39.48
N THR A 195 -17.07 31.55 39.97
CA THR A 195 -15.83 32.11 40.51
C THR A 195 -14.77 32.17 39.43
N ILE A 196 -14.12 33.32 39.32
CA ILE A 196 -12.99 33.54 38.40
C ILE A 196 -11.76 33.81 39.26
N VAL A 197 -10.70 33.08 38.98
CA VAL A 197 -9.38 33.30 39.56
C VAL A 197 -8.42 33.54 38.39
N ALA A 198 -7.77 34.71 38.41
CA ALA A 198 -6.77 35.03 37.41
C ALA A 198 -5.46 35.37 38.10
N GLU A 199 -4.41 34.74 37.60
CA GLU A 199 -3.03 34.89 38.07
C GLU A 199 -2.16 35.39 36.93
N ARG A 200 -1.34 36.40 37.19
CA ARG A 200 -0.42 36.94 36.23
C ARG A 200 0.94 37.09 36.85
N GLU A 201 1.91 36.39 36.29
CA GLU A 201 3.32 36.48 36.65
C GLU A 201 4.07 37.39 35.65
N PHE A 202 4.86 38.29 36.16
CA PHE A 202 5.64 39.21 35.36
C PHE A 202 6.92 39.62 36.07
N ARG A 203 7.81 40.34 35.39
CA ARG A 203 9.01 40.83 36.01
C ARG A 203 8.70 42.00 36.96
N GLY A 204 8.78 41.79 38.28
CA GLY A 204 8.61 42.78 39.31
C GLY A 204 9.76 43.83 39.43
N GLY A 205 9.56 44.80 40.36
CA GLY A 205 10.51 45.84 40.67
C GLY A 205 11.62 45.44 41.64
N LYS A 206 11.47 44.31 42.35
CA LYS A 206 12.42 43.81 43.35
C LYS A 206 13.79 43.61 42.76
N PRO A 207 14.86 44.26 43.36
CA PRO A 207 16.23 44.12 42.87
C PRO A 207 16.66 42.63 42.90
N ARG A 208 17.19 42.11 41.79
CA ARG A 208 17.84 40.81 41.81
C ARG A 208 19.05 40.86 42.72
N ARG A 209 19.10 40.05 43.76
CA ARG A 209 20.34 39.74 44.45
C ARG A 209 21.29 39.14 43.41
N LYS A 210 22.52 39.66 43.26
CA LYS A 210 23.57 39.03 42.47
C LYS A 210 23.69 37.59 43.00
N HIS A 211 23.46 36.61 42.13
CA HIS A 211 23.65 35.20 42.46
C HIS A 211 25.09 35.01 42.96
N SER A 212 25.22 34.78 44.26
CA SER A 212 26.28 33.95 44.79
C SER A 212 25.89 32.50 44.43
N PRO A 213 26.81 31.65 44.02
CA PRO A 213 26.49 30.25 43.83
C PRO A 213 26.41 29.54 45.20
N GLU A 214 25.60 30.05 46.08
CA GLU A 214 25.16 29.29 47.26
C GLU A 214 24.11 28.31 46.75
N ILE A 215 24.42 27.05 46.92
CA ILE A 215 23.56 25.92 46.80
C ILE A 215 22.18 26.32 47.34
N ASP A 216 21.19 26.29 46.49
CA ASP A 216 19.77 26.53 46.83
C ASP A 216 19.31 25.39 47.74
N THR A 217 19.69 25.47 49.06
CA THR A 217 19.37 24.48 50.11
C THR A 217 18.03 24.75 50.72
N VAL A 218 17.27 25.71 50.21
CA VAL A 218 15.87 25.85 50.60
C VAL A 218 15.08 24.78 49.85
N ASP A 219 14.75 23.77 50.57
CA ASP A 219 13.90 22.67 50.15
C ASP A 219 12.49 23.20 49.86
N ASN A 220 12.28 23.77 48.65
CA ASN A 220 11.00 24.31 48.18
C ASN A 220 10.01 23.17 47.85
N THR A 221 10.22 21.99 48.44
CA THR A 221 9.36 20.83 48.23
C THR A 221 8.16 20.81 49.15
N THR A 222 8.14 21.67 50.16
CA THR A 222 7.09 21.72 51.19
C THR A 222 6.11 22.85 50.93
N PHE A 223 4.84 22.54 50.66
CA PHE A 223 3.77 23.56 50.53
C PHE A 223 3.03 23.81 51.86
N ASN A 224 3.06 22.85 52.80
CA ASN A 224 2.42 22.97 54.12
C ASN A 224 3.46 23.30 55.21
N THR A 225 4.18 24.37 55.04
CA THR A 225 5.26 24.78 55.96
C THR A 225 4.76 24.99 57.38
N GLY A 226 3.48 25.29 57.56
CA GLY A 226 2.81 25.42 58.87
C GLY A 226 2.47 24.10 59.52
N ASN A 227 2.64 22.96 58.86
CA ASN A 227 2.21 21.63 59.27
C ASN A 227 0.77 21.54 59.76
N TRP A 228 -0.10 22.15 58.96
CA TRP A 228 -1.55 22.15 59.20
C TRP A 228 -2.14 20.76 58.85
N SER A 229 -3.13 20.35 59.61
CA SER A 229 -3.99 19.21 59.28
C SER A 229 -5.33 19.77 58.76
N VAL A 230 -5.67 19.42 57.52
CA VAL A 230 -6.91 19.89 56.91
C VAL A 230 -7.80 18.71 56.53
N ASN A 231 -9.09 18.81 56.92
CA ASN A 231 -10.14 17.88 56.46
C ASN A 231 -11.18 18.72 55.69
N LEU A 232 -11.50 18.36 54.52
CA LEU A 232 -12.55 18.93 53.67
C LEU A 232 -13.45 17.76 53.26
N HIS A 233 -14.66 17.70 53.81
CA HIS A 233 -15.56 16.57 53.59
C HIS A 233 -16.26 16.63 52.25
N SER A 234 -16.61 17.83 51.78
CA SER A 234 -17.25 18.09 50.50
C SER A 234 -16.71 19.36 49.88
N ILE A 235 -16.40 19.32 48.56
CA ILE A 235 -15.98 20.47 47.76
C ILE A 235 -16.78 20.46 46.47
N ILE A 236 -17.58 21.48 46.23
CA ILE A 236 -18.40 21.64 45.03
C ILE A 236 -18.06 22.96 44.35
N LEU A 237 -17.46 22.86 43.17
CA LEU A 237 -17.22 24.03 42.30
C LEU A 237 -18.13 23.94 41.08
N ASN A 238 -18.77 25.07 40.72
CA ASN A 238 -19.66 25.15 39.57
C ASN A 238 -19.33 26.36 38.70
N SER A 239 -19.13 26.15 37.40
CA SER A 239 -18.91 27.20 36.43
C SER A 239 -17.74 28.16 36.77
N CYS A 240 -16.67 27.63 37.33
CA CYS A 240 -15.49 28.42 37.67
C CYS A 240 -14.54 28.57 36.48
N THR A 241 -13.71 29.61 36.53
CA THR A 241 -12.66 29.88 35.54
C THR A 241 -11.36 30.15 36.26
N TYR A 242 -10.27 29.57 35.74
CA TYR A 242 -8.88 29.85 36.14
C TYR A 242 -8.08 30.35 34.98
N THR A 243 -7.34 31.42 35.15
CA THR A 243 -6.44 32.01 34.17
C THR A 243 -5.05 32.15 34.76
N LEU A 244 -4.03 31.69 34.06
CA LEU A 244 -2.60 31.92 34.36
C LEU A 244 -1.95 32.59 33.13
N THR A 245 -1.23 33.67 33.35
CA THR A 245 -0.45 34.36 32.31
C THR A 245 0.96 34.68 32.81
N MET A 246 1.99 34.21 32.07
CA MET A 246 3.37 34.55 32.33
C MET A 246 3.88 35.51 31.25
N ASP A 247 4.06 36.79 31.57
CA ASP A 247 4.41 37.84 30.60
C ASP A 247 5.77 37.64 29.92
N ASP A 248 6.71 36.88 30.51
CA ASP A 248 8.03 36.61 29.98
C ASP A 248 8.06 35.46 28.95
N LYS A 249 6.92 34.80 28.71
CA LYS A 249 6.75 33.71 27.78
C LYS A 249 5.86 34.15 26.60
N VAL A 250 6.09 33.53 25.45
CA VAL A 250 5.26 33.74 24.25
C VAL A 250 4.15 32.71 24.26
N PRO A 251 2.86 33.13 24.22
CA PRO A 251 1.76 32.19 24.24
C PRO A 251 1.63 31.39 22.96
N ASP A 252 1.38 30.07 23.06
CA ASP A 252 0.98 29.21 21.95
C ASP A 252 -0.51 28.87 22.07
N PRO A 253 -1.37 29.42 21.22
CA PRO A 253 -2.82 29.23 21.35
C PRO A 253 -3.33 27.86 20.89
N ASN A 254 -2.54 27.08 20.15
CA ASN A 254 -2.98 25.85 19.49
C ASN A 254 -2.64 24.59 20.28
N VAL A 255 -1.83 24.72 21.31
CA VAL A 255 -1.38 23.61 22.18
C VAL A 255 -1.68 23.93 23.63
N PHE A 256 -1.62 22.91 24.47
CA PHE A 256 -1.68 23.08 25.92
C PHE A 256 -0.40 23.80 26.37
N ASP A 257 -0.58 25.05 26.78
CA ASP A 257 0.51 25.91 27.22
C ASP A 257 0.41 26.15 28.72
N GLN A 258 1.27 25.48 29.46
CA GLN A 258 1.30 25.56 30.93
C GLN A 258 1.60 26.96 31.48
N ASN A 259 2.18 27.87 30.68
CA ASN A 259 2.52 29.23 31.07
C ASN A 259 1.37 30.22 30.79
N HIS A 260 0.38 29.81 30.01
CA HIS A 260 -0.75 30.63 29.61
C HIS A 260 -2.02 29.79 29.60
N LEU A 261 -2.54 29.46 30.74
CA LEU A 261 -3.77 28.68 30.91
C LEU A 261 -5.01 29.59 30.88
N ILE A 262 -6.07 29.14 30.24
CA ILE A 262 -7.42 29.69 30.40
C ILE A 262 -8.36 28.50 30.48
N ILE A 263 -8.61 28.07 31.70
CA ILE A 263 -9.48 26.91 31.99
C ILE A 263 -10.84 27.41 32.39
N LYS A 264 -11.86 27.12 31.60
CA LYS A 264 -13.25 27.58 31.78
C LYS A 264 -14.18 26.42 32.16
N LYS A 265 -15.39 26.79 32.62
CA LYS A 265 -16.46 25.85 32.98
C LYS A 265 -15.99 24.77 33.97
N ILE A 266 -15.09 25.14 34.86
CA ILE A 266 -14.60 24.21 35.86
C ILE A 266 -15.77 23.84 36.77
N ALA A 267 -16.07 22.54 36.81
CA ALA A 267 -17.03 21.94 37.72
C ALA A 267 -16.34 20.77 38.42
N VAL A 268 -16.29 20.84 39.74
CA VAL A 268 -15.62 19.81 40.60
C VAL A 268 -16.62 19.35 41.62
N ASP A 269 -16.62 18.08 41.87
CA ASP A 269 -17.24 17.42 43.02
C ASP A 269 -16.19 16.48 43.63
N ALA A 270 -15.74 16.82 44.82
CA ALA A 270 -14.70 16.09 45.55
C ALA A 270 -15.06 15.87 47.02
N GLU A 271 -14.77 14.69 47.53
CA GLU A 271 -15.11 14.29 48.88
C GLU A 271 -13.86 13.84 49.63
N ASP A 272 -13.94 13.96 51.00
CA ASP A 272 -12.93 13.48 51.93
C ASP A 272 -11.51 13.94 51.60
N VAL A 273 -11.36 15.18 51.17
CA VAL A 273 -10.07 15.78 50.88
C VAL A 273 -9.35 16.06 52.17
N THR A 274 -8.15 15.48 52.32
CA THR A 274 -7.31 15.63 53.50
C THR A 274 -5.93 16.12 53.18
N VAL A 275 -5.38 17.03 54.00
CA VAL A 275 -3.97 17.44 53.92
C VAL A 275 -3.30 16.97 55.22
N ARG A 276 -2.23 16.19 55.08
CA ARG A 276 -1.41 15.69 56.18
C ARG A 276 0.07 15.84 55.79
N GLY A 277 0.82 16.66 56.53
CA GLY A 277 2.13 17.11 56.04
C GLY A 277 1.98 17.69 54.66
N ASP A 278 2.87 17.36 53.70
CA ASP A 278 2.82 17.79 52.32
C ASP A 278 2.07 16.81 51.37
N THR A 279 1.09 16.09 51.91
CA THR A 279 0.29 15.15 51.12
C THR A 279 -1.18 15.49 51.16
N ILE A 280 -1.76 15.69 49.98
CA ILE A 280 -3.18 15.85 49.72
C ILE A 280 -3.75 14.51 49.27
N ARG A 281 -4.82 14.05 49.85
CA ARG A 281 -5.59 12.89 49.43
C ARG A 281 -7.05 13.24 49.37
N GLY A 282 -7.78 12.68 48.41
CA GLY A 282 -9.23 12.87 48.29
C GLY A 282 -9.84 12.02 47.22
N GLN A 283 -11.15 11.94 47.26
CA GLN A 283 -11.95 11.30 46.23
C GLN A 283 -12.51 12.36 45.30
N LEU A 284 -12.13 12.37 44.04
CA LEU A 284 -12.70 13.18 42.98
C LEU A 284 -13.85 12.40 42.34
N GLU A 285 -15.08 12.84 42.53
CA GLU A 285 -16.27 12.22 41.97
C GLU A 285 -16.57 12.78 40.59
N LYS A 286 -16.25 14.07 40.36
CA LYS A 286 -16.44 14.72 39.09
C LYS A 286 -15.43 15.86 38.90
N LEU A 287 -14.85 15.93 37.72
CA LEU A 287 -14.19 17.12 37.20
C LEU A 287 -14.62 17.30 35.73
N HIS A 288 -15.07 18.51 35.42
CA HIS A 288 -15.27 19.02 34.08
C HIS A 288 -14.45 20.29 33.91
N ALA A 289 -13.77 20.46 32.78
CA ALA A 289 -12.99 21.65 32.49
C ALA A 289 -12.71 21.79 30.99
N GLU A 290 -12.61 23.03 30.52
CA GLU A 290 -12.29 23.35 29.12
C GLU A 290 -11.10 24.30 29.06
N ASP A 291 -10.00 23.91 28.41
CA ASP A 291 -8.84 24.77 28.20
C ASP A 291 -8.96 25.55 26.86
N ARG A 292 -8.26 26.68 26.78
CA ARG A 292 -8.26 27.58 25.60
C ARG A 292 -7.79 26.92 24.33
N CYS A 293 -6.89 25.92 24.41
CA CYS A 293 -6.39 25.18 23.24
C CYS A 293 -7.45 24.25 22.63
N GLY A 294 -8.60 24.07 23.29
CA GLY A 294 -9.72 23.27 22.82
C GLY A 294 -9.82 21.87 23.43
N ILE A 295 -8.89 21.48 24.29
CA ILE A 295 -9.05 20.25 25.07
C ILE A 295 -10.15 20.42 26.11
N VAL A 296 -11.03 19.45 26.20
CA VAL A 296 -12.11 19.38 27.18
C VAL A 296 -11.96 18.11 28.01
N ILE A 297 -11.90 18.25 29.31
CA ILE A 297 -12.18 17.17 30.24
C ILE A 297 -13.69 17.10 30.41
N ARG A 298 -14.34 16.13 29.76
CA ARG A 298 -15.80 15.95 29.88
C ARG A 298 -16.18 15.43 31.24
N GLN A 299 -15.39 14.48 31.71
CA GLN A 299 -15.54 13.88 33.03
C GLN A 299 -14.22 13.27 33.47
N MET A 300 -13.84 13.53 34.72
CA MET A 300 -12.79 12.80 35.42
C MET A 300 -13.28 12.41 36.80
N ARG A 301 -13.01 11.19 37.21
CA ARG A 301 -13.18 10.70 38.57
C ARG A 301 -12.00 9.84 38.96
N SER A 302 -11.54 9.96 40.18
CA SER A 302 -10.38 9.22 40.66
C SER A 302 -10.19 9.40 42.16
N LYS A 303 -9.59 8.42 42.81
CA LYS A 303 -8.98 8.66 44.12
C LYS A 303 -7.62 9.29 43.89
N ILE A 304 -7.43 10.51 44.36
CA ILE A 304 -6.24 11.33 44.08
C ILE A 304 -5.33 11.35 45.31
N THR A 305 -4.05 11.21 45.11
CA THR A 305 -2.99 11.51 46.07
C THR A 305 -1.96 12.42 45.40
N VAL A 306 -1.72 13.59 45.98
CA VAL A 306 -0.68 14.53 45.57
C VAL A 306 0.30 14.73 46.70
N SER A 307 1.58 14.51 46.45
CA SER A 307 2.68 14.65 47.42
C SER A 307 3.85 15.38 46.76
N PRO A 308 4.87 15.84 47.46
CA PRO A 308 6.02 16.52 46.87
C PRO A 308 6.76 15.74 45.78
N ASN A 309 6.57 14.41 45.74
CA ASN A 309 7.27 13.52 44.81
C ASN A 309 6.36 12.63 43.94
N ALA A 310 5.05 12.77 44.08
CA ALA A 310 4.09 12.02 43.24
C ALA A 310 2.71 12.61 43.18
N SER A 311 2.07 12.53 42.02
CA SER A 311 0.65 12.72 41.80
C SER A 311 0.07 11.41 41.26
N ILE A 312 -0.88 10.83 41.99
CA ILE A 312 -1.40 9.48 41.72
C ILE A 312 -2.92 9.55 41.56
N CYS A 313 -3.42 8.93 40.52
CA CYS A 313 -4.84 8.74 40.24
C CYS A 313 -5.15 7.25 40.22
N GLU A 314 -5.77 6.75 41.31
CA GLU A 314 -6.26 5.36 41.43
C GLU A 314 -7.72 5.28 40.99
N ASN A 315 -8.13 4.16 40.40
CA ASN A 315 -9.49 3.98 39.84
C ASN A 315 -9.88 5.09 38.87
N LEU A 316 -8.92 5.56 38.08
CA LEU A 316 -9.08 6.65 37.14
C LEU A 316 -10.16 6.33 36.11
N TYR A 317 -11.06 7.25 35.89
CA TYR A 317 -11.87 7.40 34.71
C TYR A 317 -11.69 8.83 34.17
N LEU A 318 -11.11 8.97 33.02
CA LEU A 318 -10.92 10.25 32.33
C LEU A 318 -11.54 10.17 30.94
N GLU A 319 -12.47 11.06 30.64
CA GLU A 319 -13.07 11.25 29.35
C GLU A 319 -12.79 12.66 28.85
N THR A 320 -12.18 12.77 27.68
CA THR A 320 -11.84 14.03 27.04
C THR A 320 -12.74 14.29 25.82
N ASN A 321 -12.31 15.13 24.87
CA ASN A 321 -13.03 15.36 23.61
C ASN A 321 -13.25 14.04 22.87
N ASN A 322 -12.17 13.25 22.73
CA ASN A 322 -12.11 12.10 21.84
C ASN A 322 -11.53 10.85 22.50
N SER A 323 -11.00 10.95 23.74
CA SER A 323 -10.30 9.87 24.41
C SER A 323 -10.97 9.44 25.71
N LYS A 324 -10.74 8.18 26.14
CA LYS A 324 -11.18 7.61 27.41
C LYS A 324 -10.06 6.79 28.02
N ILE A 325 -9.60 7.19 29.20
CA ILE A 325 -8.53 6.51 29.93
C ILE A 325 -9.11 5.96 31.23
N ARG A 326 -8.73 4.74 31.57
CA ARG A 326 -9.24 4.04 32.74
C ARG A 326 -8.12 3.34 33.49
N ASP A 327 -8.32 3.15 34.77
CA ASP A 327 -7.63 2.35 35.77
C ASP A 327 -6.63 3.16 36.59
N TYR A 328 -5.38 3.30 36.19
CA TYR A 328 -4.37 3.92 37.03
C TYR A 328 -3.45 4.81 36.22
N TYR A 329 -3.17 5.98 36.77
CA TYR A 329 -2.14 6.88 36.24
C TYR A 329 -1.39 7.57 37.36
N ALA A 330 -0.09 7.63 37.28
CA ALA A 330 0.74 8.35 38.24
C ALA A 330 1.86 9.13 37.53
N MET A 331 2.19 10.26 38.10
CA MET A 331 3.36 11.06 37.79
C MET A 331 4.26 11.05 39.01
N ARG A 332 5.52 10.69 38.82
CA ARG A 332 6.55 10.70 39.86
C ARG A 332 7.63 11.68 39.50
N TYR A 333 8.00 12.53 40.42
CA TYR A 333 8.97 13.60 40.25
C TYR A 333 9.79 13.74 41.55
N LYS A 334 10.91 14.42 41.54
CA LYS A 334 11.70 14.66 42.74
C LYS A 334 11.15 15.84 43.55
N ARG A 335 10.64 16.84 42.85
CA ARG A 335 10.06 18.07 43.39
C ARG A 335 9.11 18.73 42.39
N PHE A 336 8.19 19.57 42.81
CA PHE A 336 7.24 20.27 41.95
C PHE A 336 7.89 21.05 40.78
N PRO A 337 9.02 21.76 40.94
CA PRO A 337 9.66 22.44 39.81
C PRO A 337 10.08 21.53 38.66
N ASP A 338 10.12 20.21 38.85
CA ASP A 338 10.44 19.26 37.77
C ASP A 338 9.39 19.27 36.66
N PHE A 339 8.20 19.79 36.91
CA PHE A 339 7.15 19.99 35.89
C PHE A 339 7.57 21.01 34.82
N THR A 340 8.47 21.95 35.10
CA THR A 340 9.03 22.84 34.07
C THR A 340 9.91 22.11 33.07
N SER A 341 10.41 20.92 33.44
CA SER A 341 11.17 20.00 32.59
C SER A 341 10.43 18.66 32.46
N TYR A 342 9.13 18.71 32.24
CA TYR A 342 8.22 17.56 32.25
C TYR A 342 8.72 16.38 31.40
N ILE A 343 9.22 16.71 30.19
CA ILE A 343 9.65 15.71 29.19
C ILE A 343 10.74 14.79 29.74
N ASP A 344 11.68 15.33 30.50
CA ASP A 344 12.88 14.61 30.96
C ASP A 344 12.80 14.18 32.43
N SER A 345 12.00 14.90 33.24
CA SER A 345 12.07 14.79 34.70
C SER A 345 10.87 14.09 35.35
N VAL A 346 9.71 14.12 34.71
CA VAL A 346 8.49 13.51 35.24
C VAL A 346 8.32 12.09 34.73
N VAL A 347 8.40 11.12 35.63
CA VAL A 347 8.18 9.71 35.31
C VAL A 347 6.70 9.42 35.37
N MET A 348 6.10 9.17 34.22
CA MET A 348 4.72 8.70 34.09
C MET A 348 4.66 7.20 34.37
N GLU A 349 3.58 6.73 35.00
CA GLU A 349 3.29 5.33 35.21
C GLU A 349 1.79 5.13 34.96
N GLY A 350 1.45 4.23 34.06
CA GLY A 350 0.06 3.95 33.69
C GLY A 350 -0.21 2.47 33.59
N HIS A 351 -1.30 2.03 34.19
CA HIS A 351 -1.87 0.70 33.97
C HIS A 351 -3.18 0.92 33.20
N LEU A 352 -3.14 0.68 31.88
CA LEU A 352 -4.25 0.98 31.00
C LEU A 352 -5.10 -0.25 30.74
N LYS A 353 -6.40 -0.12 30.90
CA LYS A 353 -7.38 -1.17 30.69
C LYS A 353 -8.41 -0.72 29.66
N ASP A 354 -8.22 -1.19 28.40
CA ASP A 354 -9.09 -0.79 27.29
C ASP A 354 -9.25 0.74 27.17
N ALA A 355 -8.12 1.45 27.33
CA ALA A 355 -8.10 2.89 27.12
C ALA A 355 -8.30 3.20 25.65
N TYR A 356 -9.17 4.15 25.34
CA TYR A 356 -9.39 4.66 24.00
C TYR A 356 -8.69 6.00 23.86
N VAL A 357 -7.72 6.10 22.98
CA VAL A 357 -6.88 7.29 22.80
C VAL A 357 -6.98 7.75 21.35
N ASP A 358 -7.36 8.99 21.17
CA ASP A 358 -7.41 9.64 19.86
C ASP A 358 -6.22 10.58 19.67
N LYS A 359 -5.60 10.53 18.51
CA LYS A 359 -4.45 11.36 18.14
C LYS A 359 -4.74 12.85 18.36
N LYS A 360 -5.97 13.31 18.12
CA LYS A 360 -6.35 14.74 18.25
C LYS A 360 -6.16 15.25 19.68
N ASP A 361 -6.43 14.41 20.67
CA ASP A 361 -6.22 14.80 22.07
C ASP A 361 -4.74 14.81 22.46
N ILE A 362 -3.94 13.87 21.90
CA ILE A 362 -2.49 13.87 22.11
C ILE A 362 -1.83 15.08 21.46
N ALA A 363 -2.34 15.51 20.30
CA ALA A 363 -1.80 16.64 19.55
C ALA A 363 -1.82 17.96 20.31
N PHE A 364 -2.72 18.12 21.29
CA PHE A 364 -2.69 19.30 22.18
C PHE A 364 -1.42 19.36 23.05
N PHE A 365 -0.80 18.23 23.34
CA PHE A 365 0.41 18.12 24.15
C PHE A 365 1.67 17.89 23.35
N ALA A 366 1.54 17.25 22.18
CA ALA A 366 2.67 16.84 21.32
C ALA A 366 2.32 17.07 19.83
N PRO A 367 2.31 18.31 19.34
CA PRO A 367 1.92 18.65 17.97
C PRO A 367 2.85 18.01 16.92
N GLN A 368 4.07 17.63 17.30
CA GLN A 368 5.01 16.91 16.43
C GLN A 368 4.47 15.55 15.97
N LEU A 369 3.56 14.95 16.71
CA LEU A 369 2.91 13.69 16.35
C LEU A 369 1.82 13.85 15.27
N ASN A 370 1.54 15.06 14.81
CA ASN A 370 0.62 15.31 13.70
C ASN A 370 1.03 14.66 12.38
N VAL A 371 2.32 14.33 12.23
CA VAL A 371 2.82 13.56 11.08
C VAL A 371 2.29 12.13 11.01
N LEU A 372 1.86 11.57 12.14
CA LEU A 372 1.26 10.25 12.18
C LEU A 372 -0.12 10.25 11.52
N PRO A 373 -0.58 9.11 10.98
CA PRO A 373 -1.93 9.00 10.42
C PRO A 373 -3.03 9.39 11.41
N GLU A 374 -4.18 9.80 10.89
CA GLU A 374 -5.40 9.99 11.69
C GLU A 374 -5.86 8.63 12.21
N VAL A 375 -5.57 8.35 13.47
CA VAL A 375 -5.94 7.09 14.13
C VAL A 375 -6.44 7.34 15.53
N ASN A 376 -7.43 6.56 15.91
CA ASN A 376 -7.82 6.32 17.27
C ASN A 376 -7.45 4.89 17.65
N VAL A 377 -6.87 4.72 18.80
CA VAL A 377 -6.37 3.43 19.24
C VAL A 377 -6.95 3.00 20.59
N ARG A 378 -7.19 1.72 20.72
CA ARG A 378 -7.43 1.09 22.01
C ARG A 378 -6.11 0.58 22.57
N VAL A 379 -5.82 0.92 23.81
CA VAL A 379 -4.55 0.58 24.45
C VAL A 379 -4.83 -0.18 25.74
N THR A 380 -4.18 -1.33 25.88
CA THR A 380 -4.14 -2.10 27.13
C THR A 380 -2.69 -2.43 27.42
N GLY A 381 -2.29 -2.39 28.70
CA GLY A 381 -0.93 -2.72 29.13
C GLY A 381 -0.36 -1.71 30.10
N ASP A 382 0.90 -1.89 30.46
CA ASP A 382 1.60 -1.08 31.42
C ASP A 382 2.60 -0.15 30.72
N GLY A 383 2.56 1.14 31.07
CA GLY A 383 3.51 2.14 30.59
C GLY A 383 4.27 2.79 31.74
N LYS A 384 5.57 3.00 31.57
CA LYS A 384 6.39 3.69 32.57
C LYS A 384 7.54 4.43 31.92
N GLY A 385 7.89 5.59 32.46
CA GLY A 385 9.06 6.35 32.03
C GLY A 385 8.76 7.84 31.90
N THR A 386 9.78 8.61 31.58
CA THR A 386 9.62 10.00 31.16
C THR A 386 9.15 10.03 29.71
N VAL A 387 8.66 11.18 29.22
CA VAL A 387 8.34 11.32 27.80
C VAL A 387 9.57 10.98 26.95
N ALA A 388 10.74 11.51 27.29
CA ALA A 388 11.96 11.26 26.59
C ALA A 388 12.47 9.80 26.64
N ASN A 389 12.03 9.01 27.61
CA ASN A 389 12.41 7.60 27.75
C ASN A 389 11.23 6.77 28.28
N LEU A 390 10.37 6.38 27.39
CA LEU A 390 9.12 5.68 27.66
C LEU A 390 9.28 4.18 27.40
N TYR A 391 8.80 3.38 28.34
CA TYR A 391 8.76 1.92 28.28
C TYR A 391 7.32 1.43 28.42
N GLY A 392 6.89 0.58 27.51
CA GLY A 392 5.61 -0.11 27.57
C GLY A 392 5.78 -1.62 27.64
N LYS A 393 5.07 -2.25 28.56
CA LYS A 393 5.12 -3.70 28.80
C LYS A 393 3.75 -4.32 28.56
N ASN A 394 3.75 -5.51 27.93
CA ASN A 394 2.52 -6.24 27.62
C ASN A 394 1.48 -5.34 26.90
N LEU A 395 1.98 -4.45 26.05
CA LEU A 395 1.12 -3.55 25.31
C LEU A 395 0.27 -4.32 24.31
N MET A 396 -1.00 -3.95 24.22
CA MET A 396 -1.89 -4.29 23.13
C MET A 396 -2.51 -2.99 22.61
N VAL A 397 -2.17 -2.62 21.40
CA VAL A 397 -2.66 -1.42 20.73
C VAL A 397 -3.45 -1.84 19.51
N SER A 398 -4.68 -1.34 19.35
CA SER A 398 -5.54 -1.68 18.21
C SER A 398 -6.23 -0.45 17.66
N ASP A 399 -6.20 -0.30 16.33
CA ASP A 399 -6.93 0.72 15.57
C ASP A 399 -8.16 0.16 14.84
N GLY A 400 -8.54 -1.09 15.14
CA GLY A 400 -9.62 -1.80 14.48
C GLY A 400 -9.19 -2.61 13.23
N ASN A 401 -8.16 -2.19 12.50
CA ASN A 401 -7.58 -2.94 11.37
C ASN A 401 -6.24 -3.58 11.73
N THR A 402 -5.53 -2.96 12.64
CA THR A 402 -4.21 -3.40 13.08
C THR A 402 -4.21 -3.63 14.58
N VAL A 403 -3.66 -4.73 15.02
CA VAL A 403 -3.42 -5.04 16.43
C VAL A 403 -1.94 -5.27 16.63
N ILE A 404 -1.32 -4.51 17.52
CA ILE A 404 0.10 -4.58 17.88
C ILE A 404 0.19 -5.06 19.31
N LYS A 405 0.93 -6.12 19.57
CA LYS A 405 1.19 -6.66 20.92
C LYS A 405 2.69 -6.80 21.12
N GLY A 406 3.16 -6.51 22.33
CA GLY A 406 4.56 -6.69 22.68
C GLY A 406 5.07 -5.68 23.69
N ASN A 407 6.39 -5.62 23.84
CA ASN A 407 7.08 -4.65 24.67
C ASN A 407 7.71 -3.57 23.79
N LEU A 408 7.55 -2.31 24.19
CA LEU A 408 8.00 -1.16 23.43
C LEU A 408 8.84 -0.24 24.29
N THR A 409 10.01 0.14 23.82
CA THR A 409 10.83 1.20 24.42
C THR A 409 11.03 2.30 23.40
N MET A 410 10.83 3.55 23.80
CA MET A 410 10.99 4.73 22.98
C MET A 410 11.90 5.72 23.71
N LYS A 411 13.01 6.12 23.07
CA LYS A 411 13.98 7.08 23.61
C LYS A 411 14.16 8.23 22.62
N GLY A 412 13.79 9.45 23.01
CA GLY A 412 13.91 10.65 22.19
C GLY A 412 12.62 11.39 21.89
N LEU A 413 11.46 10.90 22.39
CA LEU A 413 10.19 11.62 22.26
C LEU A 413 10.27 13.03 22.90
N PRO A 414 9.52 13.99 22.40
CA PRO A 414 8.40 13.88 21.45
C PRO A 414 8.77 13.92 19.97
N ASP A 415 10.04 14.14 19.62
CA ASP A 415 10.51 14.12 18.24
C ASP A 415 10.60 12.67 17.75
N ILE A 416 9.57 12.19 17.01
CA ILE A 416 9.50 10.82 16.54
C ILE A 416 10.64 10.45 15.57
N TYR A 417 11.18 11.41 14.83
CA TYR A 417 12.28 11.19 13.89
C TYR A 417 13.62 10.96 14.60
N LYS A 418 13.75 11.50 15.82
CA LYS A 418 14.93 11.31 16.69
C LYS A 418 14.70 10.27 17.76
N THR A 419 13.59 9.57 17.71
CA THR A 419 13.23 8.56 18.71
C THR A 419 13.76 7.19 18.30
N TRP A 420 14.63 6.66 19.15
CA TRP A 420 15.05 5.26 19.06
C TRP A 420 13.94 4.37 19.59
N ILE A 421 13.45 3.46 18.77
CA ILE A 421 12.38 2.52 19.08
C ILE A 421 12.97 1.12 19.20
N THR A 422 12.67 0.42 20.28
CA THR A 422 12.94 -1.01 20.43
C THR A 422 11.62 -1.70 20.71
N TYR A 423 11.27 -2.66 19.87
CA TYR A 423 10.05 -3.45 19.97
C TYR A 423 10.44 -4.92 20.05
N THR A 424 10.06 -5.58 21.14
CA THR A 424 10.41 -6.98 21.43
C THR A 424 9.18 -7.79 21.78
N ASP A 425 9.28 -9.09 21.63
CA ASP A 425 8.16 -10.01 21.80
C ASP A 425 6.95 -9.58 20.96
N GLY A 426 7.28 -9.01 19.80
CA GLY A 426 6.34 -8.30 18.96
C GLY A 426 5.44 -9.21 18.16
N GLU A 427 4.14 -8.95 18.21
CA GLU A 427 3.13 -9.55 17.36
C GLU A 427 2.28 -8.44 16.74
N ILE A 428 2.17 -8.44 15.41
CA ILE A 428 1.34 -7.50 14.67
C ILE A 428 0.37 -8.29 13.80
N VAL A 429 -0.92 -8.05 13.99
CA VAL A 429 -1.98 -8.56 13.11
C VAL A 429 -2.55 -7.40 12.33
N THR A 430 -2.57 -7.50 11.00
CA THR A 430 -3.05 -6.43 10.13
C THR A 430 -3.57 -6.99 8.79
N ASN A 431 -3.87 -6.12 7.85
CA ASN A 431 -4.23 -6.41 6.47
C ASN A 431 -3.70 -5.31 5.54
N GLY A 432 -3.92 -5.45 4.25
CA GLY A 432 -3.44 -4.48 3.27
C GLY A 432 -3.89 -3.04 3.52
N LYS A 433 -5.12 -2.84 4.03
CA LYS A 433 -5.62 -1.50 4.41
C LYS A 433 -4.88 -0.93 5.61
N GLY A 434 -4.59 -1.78 6.60
CA GLY A 434 -3.79 -1.40 7.77
C GLY A 434 -2.36 -1.04 7.36
N ILE A 435 -1.72 -1.83 6.50
CA ILE A 435 -0.39 -1.55 5.97
C ILE A 435 -0.37 -0.18 5.26
N LEU A 436 -1.32 0.07 4.36
CA LEU A 436 -1.42 1.34 3.62
C LEU A 436 -1.68 2.55 4.51
N ARG A 437 -2.32 2.36 5.67
CA ARG A 437 -2.54 3.44 6.64
C ARG A 437 -1.21 3.95 7.23
N TYR A 438 -0.30 3.03 7.58
CA TYR A 438 0.98 3.35 8.22
C TYR A 438 2.13 3.54 7.22
N ALA A 439 1.98 3.03 6.00
CA ALA A 439 2.93 3.19 4.90
C ALA A 439 2.25 3.74 3.64
N PRO A 440 1.72 4.98 3.67
CA PRO A 440 0.94 5.55 2.55
C PRO A 440 1.76 5.72 1.27
N MET A 441 3.11 5.76 1.36
CA MET A 441 4.00 5.79 0.19
C MET A 441 3.82 4.56 -0.71
N LEU A 442 3.41 3.42 -0.17
CA LEU A 442 3.17 2.20 -0.93
C LEU A 442 1.88 2.25 -1.76
N LYS A 443 0.99 3.20 -1.52
CA LYS A 443 -0.26 3.37 -2.28
C LYS A 443 -0.01 3.72 -3.75
N ASN A 444 1.07 4.42 -4.03
CA ASN A 444 1.43 4.88 -5.37
C ASN A 444 2.34 3.90 -6.13
N SER A 445 2.52 2.68 -5.62
CA SER A 445 3.26 1.62 -6.31
C SER A 445 2.29 0.84 -7.22
N PRO A 446 2.25 1.11 -8.55
CA PRO A 446 1.25 0.51 -9.44
C PRO A 446 1.40 -1.00 -9.57
N ASP A 447 2.60 -1.49 -9.32
CA ASP A 447 3.00 -2.88 -9.53
C ASP A 447 2.78 -3.77 -8.31
N ILE A 448 2.40 -3.19 -7.15
CA ILE A 448 2.18 -3.94 -5.91
C ILE A 448 0.71 -3.92 -5.50
N SER A 449 0.12 -5.10 -5.30
CA SER A 449 -1.26 -5.27 -4.83
C SER A 449 -1.30 -5.53 -3.33
N LEU A 450 -1.18 -4.49 -2.50
CA LEU A 450 -1.36 -4.64 -1.06
C LEU A 450 -2.79 -5.03 -0.66
N GLU A 451 -3.77 -4.70 -1.50
CA GLU A 451 -5.17 -5.10 -1.29
C GLU A 451 -5.37 -6.61 -1.35
N SER A 452 -4.47 -7.35 -2.01
CA SER A 452 -4.50 -8.81 -2.03
C SER A 452 -4.14 -9.43 -0.67
N ILE A 453 -3.54 -8.65 0.25
CA ILE A 453 -3.21 -9.09 1.60
C ILE A 453 -4.45 -8.91 2.48
N SER A 454 -5.28 -9.94 2.58
CA SER A 454 -6.47 -9.94 3.45
C SER A 454 -6.12 -10.15 4.93
N TYR A 455 -5.00 -10.79 5.20
CA TYR A 455 -4.47 -11.10 6.53
C TYR A 455 -2.95 -11.06 6.49
N ALA A 456 -2.37 -10.44 7.51
CA ALA A 456 -0.93 -10.44 7.77
C ALA A 456 -0.67 -10.55 9.28
N TYR A 457 0.13 -11.51 9.68
CA TYR A 457 0.60 -11.71 11.05
C TYR A 457 2.12 -11.68 11.06
N PHE A 458 2.66 -10.67 11.69
CA PHE A 458 4.10 -10.54 11.91
C PHE A 458 4.43 -10.92 13.36
N LYS A 459 5.47 -11.71 13.54
CA LYS A 459 6.05 -12.02 14.85
C LYS A 459 7.55 -11.78 14.78
N GLY A 460 8.03 -10.83 15.62
CA GLY A 460 9.43 -10.47 15.55
C GLY A 460 9.80 -9.28 16.41
N ALA A 461 10.92 -8.66 16.06
CA ALA A 461 11.50 -7.53 16.75
C ALA A 461 11.86 -6.41 15.76
N TYR A 462 11.86 -5.17 16.27
CA TYR A 462 12.29 -3.99 15.59
C TYR A 462 13.23 -3.19 16.49
N ALA A 463 14.29 -2.61 15.93
CA ALA A 463 15.22 -1.76 16.67
C ALA A 463 15.79 -0.68 15.75
N GLY A 464 15.63 0.58 16.12
CA GLY A 464 16.17 1.72 15.37
C GLY A 464 15.30 2.95 15.39
N TYR A 465 15.69 3.92 14.58
CA TYR A 465 14.87 5.09 14.24
C TYR A 465 13.84 4.71 13.17
N ILE A 466 12.81 5.51 12.98
CA ILE A 466 11.78 5.22 11.98
C ILE A 466 12.30 5.23 10.54
N GLU A 467 13.40 5.92 10.26
CA GLU A 467 14.05 5.96 8.95
C GLU A 467 15.25 4.99 8.84
N ASN A 468 15.87 4.60 9.96
CA ASN A 468 17.04 3.72 10.00
C ASN A 468 16.86 2.67 11.09
N PHE A 469 16.57 1.44 10.69
CA PHE A 469 16.14 0.38 11.60
C PHE A 469 16.55 -1.01 11.16
N ALA A 470 16.45 -1.93 12.08
CA ALA A 470 16.55 -3.37 11.84
C ALA A 470 15.22 -4.04 12.19
N VAL A 471 14.81 -4.97 11.34
CA VAL A 471 13.65 -5.83 11.55
C VAL A 471 14.06 -7.27 11.43
N LYS A 472 13.68 -8.07 12.43
CA LYS A 472 13.90 -9.50 12.44
C LYS A 472 12.61 -10.20 12.84
N GLY A 473 12.12 -11.10 12.00
CA GLY A 473 10.88 -11.81 12.31
C GLY A 473 10.31 -12.62 11.16
N ILE A 474 9.13 -13.13 11.41
CA ILE A 474 8.36 -13.93 10.44
C ILE A 474 7.04 -13.21 10.19
N LEU A 475 6.74 -13.00 8.92
CA LEU A 475 5.48 -12.48 8.42
C LEU A 475 4.68 -13.60 7.75
N ASN A 476 3.56 -13.98 8.32
CA ASN A 476 2.63 -14.94 7.74
C ASN A 476 1.45 -14.18 7.14
N THR A 477 1.11 -14.47 5.91
CA THR A 477 0.01 -13.83 5.17
C THR A 477 -0.87 -14.88 4.50
N ASN A 478 -2.02 -14.46 3.98
CA ASN A 478 -2.81 -15.30 3.07
C ASN A 478 -2.08 -15.62 1.75
N LEU A 479 -0.98 -14.92 1.44
CA LEU A 479 -0.16 -15.15 0.25
C LEU A 479 1.02 -16.09 0.52
N GLY A 480 1.29 -16.48 1.77
CA GLY A 480 2.42 -17.30 2.19
C GLY A 480 3.21 -16.66 3.33
N SER A 481 4.39 -17.20 3.64
CA SER A 481 5.21 -16.70 4.73
C SER A 481 6.55 -16.15 4.26
N ILE A 482 7.01 -15.10 4.95
CA ILE A 482 8.31 -14.46 4.74
C ILE A 482 9.02 -14.36 6.08
N SER A 483 10.26 -14.83 6.17
CA SER A 483 11.17 -14.60 7.28
C SER A 483 12.23 -13.59 6.88
N THR A 484 12.55 -12.67 7.75
CA THR A 484 13.52 -11.60 7.45
C THR A 484 14.42 -11.27 8.63
N ASP A 485 15.66 -10.90 8.34
CA ASP A 485 16.62 -10.28 9.24
C ASP A 485 17.32 -9.18 8.44
N ILE A 486 16.67 -8.01 8.33
CA ILE A 486 17.06 -6.93 7.43
C ILE A 486 17.28 -5.64 8.20
N LYS A 487 18.36 -4.93 7.85
CA LYS A 487 18.59 -3.53 8.20
C LYS A 487 18.13 -2.65 7.05
N MET A 488 17.44 -1.58 7.37
CA MET A 488 16.90 -0.61 6.42
C MET A 488 17.28 0.81 6.81
N ASP A 489 17.60 1.62 5.81
CA ASP A 489 17.80 3.06 5.92
C ASP A 489 16.99 3.74 4.81
N ILE A 490 15.98 4.54 5.18
CA ILE A 490 15.02 5.15 4.26
C ILE A 490 14.92 6.65 4.55
N PRO A 491 15.94 7.44 4.21
CA PRO A 491 15.99 8.87 4.52
C PRO A 491 14.78 9.61 3.93
N GLY A 492 14.04 10.34 4.77
CA GLY A 492 12.85 11.09 4.37
C GLY A 492 11.73 10.21 3.82
N PHE A 493 11.70 8.93 4.16
CA PHE A 493 10.78 7.92 3.59
C PHE A 493 10.77 7.88 2.06
N ASN A 494 11.88 8.25 1.45
CA ASN A 494 12.02 8.25 0.01
C ASN A 494 12.44 6.85 -0.47
N SER A 495 11.54 6.16 -1.16
CA SER A 495 11.80 4.84 -1.72
C SER A 495 12.95 4.79 -2.71
N ASN A 496 13.29 5.91 -3.35
CA ASN A 496 14.41 5.98 -4.30
C ASN A 496 15.79 6.00 -3.63
N THR A 497 15.86 6.42 -2.36
CA THR A 497 17.11 6.53 -1.59
C THR A 497 17.23 5.48 -0.49
N ALA A 498 16.25 4.58 -0.39
CA ALA A 498 16.28 3.49 0.57
C ALA A 498 17.51 2.61 0.37
N VAL A 499 18.14 2.18 1.46
CA VAL A 499 19.23 1.19 1.48
C VAL A 499 18.84 0.05 2.39
N TYR A 500 19.08 -1.18 1.95
CA TYR A 500 18.75 -2.37 2.74
C TYR A 500 19.79 -3.46 2.60
N LYS A 501 19.97 -4.23 3.68
CA LYS A 501 20.89 -5.37 3.71
C LYS A 501 20.43 -6.38 4.75
N GLY A 502 20.44 -7.66 4.40
CA GLY A 502 20.13 -8.75 5.31
C GLY A 502 19.74 -10.02 4.59
N SER A 503 19.04 -10.90 5.29
CA SER A 503 18.55 -12.17 4.75
C SER A 503 17.03 -12.15 4.59
N LEU A 504 16.56 -12.79 3.53
CA LEU A 504 15.15 -12.94 3.20
C LEU A 504 14.85 -14.39 2.87
N SER A 505 13.88 -14.97 3.52
CA SER A 505 13.40 -16.31 3.25
C SER A 505 11.90 -16.26 3.00
N ALA A 506 11.45 -16.83 1.90
CA ALA A 506 10.04 -16.95 1.56
C ALA A 506 9.66 -18.42 1.43
N ASN A 507 8.46 -18.77 1.86
CA ASN A 507 7.95 -20.13 1.75
C ASN A 507 6.54 -20.12 1.15
N GLY A 508 6.42 -20.67 -0.06
CA GLY A 508 5.18 -20.74 -0.82
C GLY A 508 4.50 -19.37 -1.01
N PHE A 509 5.29 -18.30 -1.13
CA PHE A 509 4.77 -16.94 -1.18
C PHE A 509 4.26 -16.59 -2.57
N MET A 510 2.98 -16.25 -2.71
CA MET A 510 2.28 -15.94 -3.97
C MET A 510 2.73 -14.58 -4.54
N ILE A 511 3.99 -14.54 -4.98
CA ILE A 511 4.62 -13.31 -5.47
C ILE A 511 3.90 -12.73 -6.70
N GLY A 512 3.39 -13.57 -7.58
CA GLY A 512 2.65 -13.15 -8.78
C GLY A 512 1.35 -12.41 -8.44
N THR A 513 0.65 -12.83 -7.39
CA THR A 513 -0.54 -12.14 -6.90
C THR A 513 -0.18 -10.77 -6.32
N LEU A 514 0.91 -10.69 -5.56
CA LEU A 514 1.39 -9.43 -5.00
C LEU A 514 1.83 -8.44 -6.09
N LEU A 515 2.56 -8.92 -7.12
CA LEU A 515 3.12 -8.10 -8.20
C LEU A 515 2.17 -7.95 -9.40
N LYS A 516 0.94 -8.46 -9.34
CA LYS A 516 -0.05 -8.44 -10.44
C LYS A 516 0.48 -9.09 -11.74
N GLN A 517 1.34 -10.10 -11.62
CA GLN A 517 1.95 -10.79 -12.73
C GLN A 517 1.33 -12.18 -12.91
N PRO A 518 0.44 -12.37 -13.89
CA PRO A 518 -0.33 -13.62 -14.01
C PRO A 518 0.51 -14.84 -14.41
N LEU A 519 1.71 -14.64 -14.96
CA LEU A 519 2.64 -15.73 -15.31
C LEU A 519 3.46 -16.21 -14.11
N LEU A 520 3.58 -15.39 -13.04
CA LEU A 520 4.25 -15.76 -11.81
C LEU A 520 3.25 -16.37 -10.83
N GLY A 521 3.63 -17.42 -10.16
CA GLY A 521 2.87 -18.05 -9.08
C GLY A 521 3.55 -17.84 -7.72
N SER A 522 3.77 -18.95 -7.02
CA SER A 522 4.44 -18.96 -5.72
C SER A 522 5.96 -18.99 -5.86
N ILE A 523 6.64 -18.53 -4.78
CA ILE A 523 8.09 -18.61 -4.65
C ILE A 523 8.48 -19.12 -3.27
N THR A 524 9.46 -20.00 -3.24
CA THR A 524 10.16 -20.47 -2.04
C THR A 524 11.65 -20.20 -2.23
N LEU A 525 12.21 -19.31 -1.42
CA LEU A 525 13.61 -18.89 -1.57
C LEU A 525 14.29 -18.68 -0.21
N ASN A 526 15.61 -18.64 -0.24
CA ASN A 526 16.46 -18.22 0.86
C ASN A 526 17.64 -17.44 0.27
N GLU A 527 17.60 -16.12 0.42
CA GLU A 527 18.52 -15.19 -0.23
C GLU A 527 19.14 -14.22 0.76
N ASP A 528 20.41 -13.95 0.62
CA ASP A 528 21.04 -12.76 1.16
C ASP A 528 20.86 -11.60 0.17
N VAL A 529 20.28 -10.55 0.64
CA VAL A 529 19.93 -9.39 -0.17
C VAL A 529 20.64 -8.13 0.33
N SER A 530 21.14 -7.34 -0.59
CA SER A 530 21.65 -6.00 -0.28
C SER A 530 21.39 -5.09 -1.47
N GLY A 531 20.91 -3.89 -1.19
CA GLY A 531 20.56 -3.02 -2.30
C GLY A 531 20.15 -1.63 -1.87
N ASN A 532 19.81 -0.87 -2.88
CA ASN A 532 19.22 0.45 -2.73
C ASN A 532 17.97 0.60 -3.58
N SER A 533 17.11 1.54 -3.19
CA SER A 533 15.85 1.86 -3.85
C SER A 533 14.84 0.69 -3.89
N PHE A 534 13.57 1.02 -3.70
CA PHE A 534 12.44 0.13 -4.00
C PHE A 534 11.74 0.49 -5.31
N ASN A 535 12.20 1.55 -5.99
CA ASN A 535 11.67 1.95 -7.28
C ASN A 535 12.36 1.11 -8.37
N PRO A 536 11.62 0.36 -9.20
CA PRO A 536 12.17 -0.48 -10.27
C PRO A 536 13.11 0.25 -11.22
N ASP A 537 12.91 1.54 -11.45
CA ASP A 537 13.75 2.36 -12.34
C ASP A 537 15.07 2.80 -11.71
N HIS A 538 15.22 2.67 -10.38
CA HIS A 538 16.40 3.10 -9.61
C HIS A 538 17.02 1.98 -8.78
N ILE A 539 16.37 0.82 -8.71
CA ILE A 539 16.80 -0.31 -7.89
C ILE A 539 18.20 -0.79 -8.28
N GLN A 540 18.99 -1.09 -7.25
CA GLN A 540 20.18 -1.92 -7.34
C GLN A 540 20.09 -2.94 -6.21
N LEU A 541 19.87 -4.18 -6.54
CA LEU A 541 19.67 -5.28 -5.60
C LEU A 541 20.66 -6.40 -5.93
N ASN A 542 21.56 -6.70 -5.01
CA ASN A 542 22.37 -7.90 -5.06
C ASN A 542 21.60 -9.04 -4.41
N VAL A 543 21.54 -10.16 -5.09
CA VAL A 543 20.92 -11.40 -4.64
C VAL A 543 21.97 -12.50 -4.63
N ASP A 544 22.05 -13.25 -3.55
CA ASP A 544 22.98 -14.35 -3.38
C ASP A 544 22.31 -15.43 -2.52
N GLY A 545 21.99 -16.57 -3.13
CA GLY A 545 21.32 -17.62 -2.41
C GLY A 545 20.66 -18.67 -3.28
N THR A 546 19.53 -19.18 -2.81
CA THR A 546 18.83 -20.29 -3.45
C THR A 546 17.34 -20.05 -3.54
N VAL A 547 16.79 -20.09 -4.75
CA VAL A 547 15.37 -20.23 -5.00
C VAL A 547 15.06 -21.73 -5.05
N LYS A 548 14.45 -22.25 -3.99
CA LYS A 548 14.08 -23.67 -3.91
C LYS A 548 13.01 -24.04 -4.92
N GLU A 549 12.06 -23.13 -5.11
CA GLU A 549 10.95 -23.31 -6.03
C GLU A 549 10.43 -21.95 -6.49
N ILE A 550 10.12 -21.81 -7.77
CA ILE A 550 9.39 -20.69 -8.35
C ILE A 550 8.41 -21.18 -9.40
N SER A 551 7.14 -20.83 -9.22
CA SER A 551 6.11 -21.10 -10.22
C SER A 551 6.15 -20.04 -11.31
N PHE A 552 6.40 -20.45 -12.55
CA PHE A 552 6.37 -19.58 -13.72
C PHE A 552 5.70 -20.28 -14.90
N ASN A 553 4.78 -19.61 -15.56
CA ASN A 553 4.04 -20.15 -16.72
C ASN A 553 3.42 -21.54 -16.47
N LYS A 554 2.84 -21.75 -15.27
CA LYS A 554 2.22 -23.01 -14.83
C LYS A 554 3.21 -24.19 -14.69
N TYR A 555 4.48 -23.93 -14.52
CA TYR A 555 5.50 -24.90 -14.18
C TYR A 555 6.25 -24.43 -12.92
N ASP A 556 6.54 -25.37 -12.02
CA ASP A 556 7.27 -25.10 -10.78
C ASP A 556 8.74 -25.47 -10.98
N TYR A 557 9.57 -24.46 -11.25
CA TYR A 557 11.02 -24.59 -11.36
C TYR A 557 11.62 -24.76 -9.98
N THR A 558 12.55 -25.69 -9.85
CA THR A 558 13.18 -26.04 -8.58
C THR A 558 14.70 -25.91 -8.60
N ASN A 559 15.30 -25.77 -7.39
CA ASN A 559 16.76 -25.80 -7.20
C ASN A 559 17.52 -24.79 -8.06
N ILE A 560 17.19 -23.51 -7.93
CA ILE A 560 17.86 -22.44 -8.64
C ILE A 560 18.83 -21.74 -7.69
N ILE A 561 20.10 -21.71 -8.03
CA ILE A 561 21.13 -20.95 -7.33
C ILE A 561 21.30 -19.63 -8.07
N THR A 562 21.31 -18.53 -7.32
CA THR A 562 21.39 -17.18 -7.87
C THR A 562 22.60 -16.45 -7.30
N HIS A 563 23.39 -15.81 -8.16
CA HIS A 563 24.46 -14.88 -7.79
C HIS A 563 24.42 -13.72 -8.78
N GLY A 564 23.87 -12.60 -8.39
CA GLY A 564 23.71 -11.52 -9.34
C GLY A 564 23.23 -10.20 -8.78
N THR A 565 23.08 -9.25 -9.67
CA THR A 565 22.60 -7.91 -9.39
C THR A 565 21.41 -7.61 -10.29
N ILE A 566 20.35 -7.10 -9.68
CA ILE A 566 19.17 -6.53 -10.35
C ILE A 566 19.28 -5.02 -10.26
N ALA A 567 19.35 -4.32 -11.40
CA ALA A 567 19.44 -2.88 -11.45
C ALA A 567 18.66 -2.32 -12.65
N LYS A 568 17.80 -1.34 -12.45
CA LYS A 568 17.08 -0.62 -13.53
C LYS A 568 16.44 -1.56 -14.55
N LYS A 569 15.71 -2.56 -14.08
CA LYS A 569 15.12 -3.62 -14.95
C LYS A 569 16.15 -4.46 -15.68
N GLN A 570 17.35 -4.56 -15.19
CA GLN A 570 18.44 -5.38 -15.70
C GLN A 570 18.89 -6.37 -14.64
N PHE A 571 19.01 -7.62 -15.01
CA PHE A 571 19.71 -8.65 -14.25
C PHE A 571 21.09 -8.87 -14.85
N ASN A 572 22.11 -8.91 -14.01
CA ASN A 572 23.46 -9.35 -14.39
C ASN A 572 23.94 -10.35 -13.34
N GLY A 573 24.37 -11.54 -13.79
CA GLY A 573 24.84 -12.55 -12.86
C GLY A 573 24.77 -13.95 -13.42
N LYS A 574 24.89 -14.90 -12.49
CA LYS A 574 24.86 -16.32 -12.77
C LYS A 574 23.61 -16.94 -12.19
N LEU A 575 23.01 -17.82 -12.95
CA LEU A 575 21.93 -18.70 -12.53
C LEU A 575 22.33 -20.12 -12.82
N GLN A 576 22.19 -20.99 -11.85
CA GLN A 576 22.32 -22.44 -12.03
C GLN A 576 20.98 -23.07 -11.65
N VAL A 577 20.38 -23.79 -12.57
CA VAL A 577 19.10 -24.49 -12.38
C VAL A 577 19.37 -25.98 -12.43
N ASP A 578 18.97 -26.69 -11.40
CA ASP A 578 19.03 -28.16 -11.30
C ASP A 578 17.62 -28.72 -11.01
N ASP A 579 16.77 -28.56 -12.02
CA ASP A 579 15.37 -28.97 -11.99
C ASP A 579 15.21 -30.35 -12.70
N PRO A 580 14.26 -31.20 -12.29
CA PRO A 580 14.00 -32.48 -12.98
C PRO A 580 13.77 -32.40 -14.49
N ASN A 581 13.32 -31.25 -14.98
CA ASN A 581 13.04 -30.99 -16.40
C ASN A 581 13.92 -29.88 -17.02
N LEU A 582 14.84 -29.29 -16.25
CA LEU A 582 15.73 -28.24 -16.73
C LEU A 582 17.06 -28.24 -15.97
N ALA A 583 18.14 -28.58 -16.63
CA ALA A 583 19.50 -28.37 -16.15
C ALA A 583 20.16 -27.27 -17.00
N LEU A 584 20.34 -26.09 -16.39
CA LEU A 584 20.77 -24.87 -17.08
C LEU A 584 21.79 -24.11 -16.24
N GLU A 585 22.88 -23.70 -16.87
CA GLU A 585 23.81 -22.71 -16.36
C GLU A 585 23.73 -21.45 -17.22
N PHE A 586 23.55 -20.30 -16.60
CA PHE A 586 23.45 -19.01 -17.27
C PHE A 586 24.45 -18.04 -16.64
N ASP A 587 25.19 -17.33 -17.46
CA ASP A 587 26.11 -16.27 -17.04
C ASP A 587 25.98 -15.08 -17.98
N GLY A 588 25.50 -13.96 -17.45
CA GLY A 588 25.35 -12.76 -18.28
C GLY A 588 24.32 -11.74 -17.79
N GLY A 589 23.93 -10.89 -18.71
CA GLY A 589 23.01 -9.78 -18.48
C GLY A 589 21.73 -9.84 -19.31
N LEU A 590 20.61 -9.63 -18.65
CA LEU A 590 19.29 -9.47 -19.25
C LEU A 590 18.72 -8.11 -18.84
N ASN A 591 18.53 -7.22 -19.81
CA ASN A 591 17.84 -5.94 -19.62
C ASN A 591 16.44 -6.06 -20.25
N TYR A 592 15.40 -5.92 -19.41
CA TYR A 592 14.00 -6.06 -19.82
C TYR A 592 13.25 -4.70 -19.78
N ASN A 593 13.90 -3.65 -20.27
CA ASN A 593 13.27 -2.34 -20.38
C ASN A 593 12.11 -2.38 -21.40
N ASP A 594 10.99 -1.67 -21.13
CA ASP A 594 9.67 -1.81 -21.77
C ASP A 594 9.64 -1.76 -23.30
N LYS A 595 10.70 -1.31 -23.95
CA LYS A 595 10.76 -1.19 -25.42
C LYS A 595 11.68 -2.20 -26.10
N ASN A 596 12.80 -2.56 -25.50
CA ASN A 596 13.75 -3.50 -26.10
C ASN A 596 14.44 -4.33 -25.00
N ILE A 597 14.32 -5.64 -25.11
CA ILE A 597 15.10 -6.56 -24.29
C ILE A 597 16.51 -6.57 -24.85
N VAL A 598 17.52 -6.39 -23.97
CA VAL A 598 18.94 -6.58 -24.32
C VAL A 598 19.43 -7.80 -23.57
N LEU A 599 19.90 -8.77 -24.31
CA LEU A 599 20.45 -10.02 -23.77
C LEU A 599 21.90 -10.16 -24.20
N ASN A 600 22.79 -10.23 -23.22
CA ASN A 600 24.21 -10.48 -23.42
C ASN A 600 24.64 -11.55 -22.42
N ALA A 601 24.68 -12.81 -22.85
CA ALA A 601 24.84 -13.91 -21.96
C ALA A 601 25.38 -15.14 -22.67
N THR A 602 26.08 -15.99 -21.91
CA THR A 602 26.33 -17.38 -22.26
C THR A 602 25.41 -18.26 -21.40
N ALA A 603 24.94 -19.34 -22.00
CA ALA A 603 24.17 -20.33 -21.27
C ALA A 603 24.49 -21.75 -21.73
N HIS A 604 24.53 -22.66 -20.80
CA HIS A 604 24.71 -24.08 -21.05
C HIS A 604 23.45 -24.84 -20.65
N LEU A 605 22.61 -25.15 -21.62
CA LEU A 605 21.45 -26.02 -21.43
C LEU A 605 21.93 -27.46 -21.49
N LEU A 606 22.26 -28.03 -20.34
CA LEU A 606 22.72 -29.43 -20.26
C LEU A 606 21.61 -30.41 -20.63
N TRP A 607 20.38 -30.08 -20.24
CA TRP A 607 19.18 -30.81 -20.58
C TRP A 607 17.92 -29.99 -20.29
N GLY A 608 16.92 -30.08 -21.19
CA GLY A 608 15.62 -29.43 -20.98
C GLY A 608 14.48 -30.20 -21.65
N ASN A 609 13.40 -30.46 -20.90
CA ASN A 609 12.15 -31.05 -21.39
C ASN A 609 11.14 -29.94 -21.63
N LEU A 610 11.12 -29.38 -22.84
CA LEU A 610 10.33 -28.21 -23.18
C LEU A 610 8.80 -28.43 -23.06
N TYR A 611 8.37 -29.68 -23.27
CA TYR A 611 6.95 -30.07 -23.07
C TYR A 611 6.57 -30.03 -21.59
N ALA A 612 7.37 -30.61 -20.73
CA ALA A 612 7.12 -30.58 -19.29
C ALA A 612 7.14 -29.15 -18.75
N LEU A 613 8.07 -28.32 -19.25
CA LEU A 613 8.21 -26.90 -18.91
C LEU A 613 7.06 -26.01 -19.47
N LYS A 614 6.10 -26.60 -20.21
CA LYS A 614 4.98 -25.88 -20.85
C LYS A 614 5.40 -24.85 -21.90
N LEU A 615 6.56 -25.04 -22.51
CA LEU A 615 7.10 -24.18 -23.56
C LEU A 615 6.67 -24.63 -24.95
N THR A 616 6.33 -25.94 -25.13
CA THR A 616 5.89 -26.53 -26.40
C THR A 616 4.67 -27.45 -26.17
N SER A 617 3.90 -27.67 -27.25
CA SER A 617 2.82 -28.66 -27.28
C SER A 617 3.31 -30.07 -27.58
N ASP A 618 4.48 -30.19 -28.20
CA ASP A 618 5.09 -31.47 -28.60
C ASP A 618 6.14 -31.91 -27.59
N THR A 619 6.35 -33.19 -27.47
CA THR A 619 7.41 -33.78 -26.64
C THR A 619 8.78 -33.45 -27.23
N ILE A 620 9.37 -32.34 -26.75
CA ILE A 620 10.71 -31.90 -27.18
C ILE A 620 11.64 -31.88 -25.97
N THR A 621 12.78 -32.57 -26.11
CA THR A 621 13.93 -32.44 -25.21
C THR A 621 15.08 -31.80 -25.98
N ALA A 622 15.84 -30.92 -25.30
CA ALA A 622 16.95 -30.21 -25.95
C ALA A 622 18.14 -30.04 -24.99
N ALA A 623 19.33 -30.02 -25.57
CA ALA A 623 20.57 -29.58 -24.97
C ALA A 623 21.29 -28.67 -25.97
N ALA A 624 21.92 -27.59 -25.52
CA ALA A 624 22.69 -26.68 -26.36
C ALA A 624 23.51 -25.70 -25.53
N ASP A 625 24.59 -25.21 -26.12
CA ASP A 625 25.35 -24.07 -25.60
C ASP A 625 24.94 -22.82 -26.35
N PHE A 626 24.62 -21.76 -25.62
CA PHE A 626 24.19 -20.48 -26.18
C PHE A 626 25.25 -19.40 -25.94
N ASP A 627 25.48 -18.61 -26.97
CA ASP A 627 26.21 -17.33 -26.88
C ASP A 627 25.31 -16.25 -27.52
N LEU A 628 24.83 -15.37 -26.71
CA LEU A 628 23.75 -14.44 -27.05
C LEU A 628 24.22 -13.01 -26.87
N ASN A 629 24.14 -12.22 -27.91
CA ASN A 629 24.34 -10.78 -27.85
C ASN A 629 23.32 -10.11 -28.78
N CYS A 630 22.15 -9.82 -28.23
CA CYS A 630 21.05 -9.36 -29.05
C CYS A 630 20.14 -8.37 -28.30
N THR A 631 19.43 -7.59 -29.09
CA THR A 631 18.43 -6.64 -28.61
C THR A 631 17.12 -6.86 -29.37
N GLY A 632 15.99 -6.63 -28.71
CA GLY A 632 14.68 -6.71 -29.34
C GLY A 632 13.61 -7.12 -28.33
N SER A 633 12.36 -6.85 -28.63
CA SER A 633 11.21 -7.30 -27.82
C SER A 633 10.54 -8.55 -28.37
N ASN A 634 10.83 -8.90 -29.62
CA ASN A 634 10.29 -10.08 -30.29
C ASN A 634 11.17 -10.40 -31.55
N ILE A 635 10.80 -11.47 -32.25
CA ILE A 635 11.52 -11.93 -33.44
C ILE A 635 11.51 -10.91 -34.59
N ASP A 636 10.57 -9.96 -34.62
CA ASP A 636 10.45 -8.98 -35.70
C ASP A 636 11.41 -7.80 -35.58
N ASN A 637 11.82 -7.49 -34.33
CA ASN A 637 12.79 -6.41 -34.05
C ASN A 637 14.08 -6.92 -33.40
N PHE A 638 14.34 -8.23 -33.50
CA PHE A 638 15.60 -8.83 -33.09
C PHE A 638 16.78 -8.24 -33.86
N SER A 639 17.79 -7.78 -33.13
CA SER A 639 19.05 -7.26 -33.68
C SER A 639 20.22 -7.76 -32.86
N GLY A 640 21.32 -8.18 -33.49
CA GLY A 640 22.46 -8.79 -32.86
C GLY A 640 22.70 -10.21 -33.33
N PHE A 641 23.34 -11.02 -32.50
CA PHE A 641 23.57 -12.41 -32.82
C PHE A 641 23.11 -13.38 -31.72
N ALA A 642 22.73 -14.56 -32.14
CA ALA A 642 22.52 -15.72 -31.29
C ALA A 642 23.27 -16.91 -31.92
N LYS A 643 24.23 -17.45 -31.20
CA LYS A 643 24.97 -18.63 -31.60
C LYS A 643 24.64 -19.76 -30.65
N LEU A 644 24.24 -20.88 -31.24
CA LEU A 644 23.99 -22.13 -30.54
C LEU A 644 25.00 -23.15 -31.00
N ASN A 645 25.67 -23.84 -30.10
CA ASN A 645 26.61 -24.93 -30.37
C ASN A 645 26.13 -26.19 -29.68
N ASN A 646 26.67 -27.34 -30.10
CA ASN A 646 26.42 -28.65 -29.49
C ASN A 646 24.92 -28.95 -29.33
N ILE A 647 24.13 -28.64 -30.33
CA ILE A 647 22.68 -28.77 -30.27
C ILE A 647 22.33 -30.26 -30.38
N ASP A 648 21.70 -30.81 -29.38
CA ASP A 648 21.06 -32.11 -29.37
C ASP A 648 19.59 -31.96 -29.04
N MET A 649 18.70 -32.21 -29.99
CA MET A 649 17.25 -32.03 -29.82
C MET A 649 16.54 -33.31 -30.25
N LYS A 650 15.55 -33.73 -29.48
CA LYS A 650 14.67 -34.83 -29.81
C LYS A 650 13.23 -34.38 -29.79
N ARG A 651 12.51 -34.62 -30.89
CA ARG A 651 11.07 -34.40 -30.99
C ARG A 651 10.39 -35.71 -31.29
N ASN A 652 9.60 -36.20 -30.38
CA ASN A 652 8.99 -37.54 -30.43
C ASN A 652 10.08 -38.61 -30.68
N SER A 653 10.06 -39.28 -31.86
CA SER A 653 11.06 -40.30 -32.25
C SER A 653 12.24 -39.76 -33.08
N HIS A 654 12.20 -38.50 -33.50
CA HIS A 654 13.18 -37.89 -34.39
C HIS A 654 14.27 -37.16 -33.58
N LYS A 655 15.53 -37.37 -33.95
CA LYS A 655 16.68 -36.72 -33.31
C LYS A 655 17.32 -35.74 -34.31
N LEU A 656 17.66 -34.54 -33.78
CA LEU A 656 18.47 -33.54 -34.47
C LEU A 656 19.74 -33.30 -33.66
N ALA A 657 20.88 -33.43 -34.32
CA ALA A 657 22.18 -33.05 -33.77
C ALA A 657 22.80 -32.05 -34.76
N LEU A 658 23.12 -30.86 -34.28
CA LEU A 658 23.80 -29.81 -35.07
C LEU A 658 25.03 -29.33 -34.31
N ASP A 659 26.15 -29.21 -34.97
CA ASP A 659 27.38 -28.70 -34.34
C ASP A 659 27.21 -27.23 -33.94
N SER A 660 26.68 -26.41 -34.87
CA SER A 660 26.40 -25.02 -34.57
C SER A 660 25.36 -24.40 -35.50
N ILE A 661 24.63 -23.47 -35.00
CA ILE A 661 23.80 -22.54 -35.76
C ILE A 661 23.98 -21.12 -35.23
N GLN A 662 24.27 -20.21 -36.13
CA GLN A 662 24.40 -18.79 -35.82
C GLN A 662 23.34 -18.01 -36.59
N VAL A 663 22.61 -17.16 -35.85
CA VAL A 663 21.62 -16.27 -36.38
C VAL A 663 22.10 -14.84 -36.11
N ASN A 664 22.28 -14.05 -37.14
CA ASN A 664 22.62 -12.62 -37.01
C ASN A 664 21.51 -11.79 -37.63
N SER A 665 21.14 -10.74 -36.94
CA SER A 665 20.20 -9.75 -37.44
C SER A 665 20.81 -8.38 -37.28
N SER A 666 20.75 -7.58 -38.35
CA SER A 666 21.31 -6.24 -38.41
C SER A 666 20.47 -5.35 -39.30
N GLY A 667 20.75 -4.07 -39.28
CA GLY A 667 20.02 -3.07 -40.07
C GLY A 667 19.04 -2.24 -39.24
N ASN A 668 18.21 -1.49 -39.95
CA ASN A 668 17.14 -0.67 -39.35
C ASN A 668 15.77 -1.23 -39.74
N ASP A 669 14.68 -0.66 -39.20
CA ASP A 669 13.30 -1.14 -39.41
C ASP A 669 12.89 -1.28 -40.89
N THR A 670 13.49 -0.53 -41.83
CA THR A 670 13.18 -0.56 -43.26
C THR A 670 14.17 -1.34 -44.10
N ASN A 671 15.31 -1.74 -43.52
CA ASN A 671 16.34 -2.50 -44.23
C ASN A 671 17.06 -3.46 -43.31
N LYS A 672 16.33 -4.48 -42.90
CA LYS A 672 16.81 -5.56 -42.05
C LYS A 672 17.60 -6.59 -42.84
N LEU A 673 18.63 -7.13 -42.25
CA LEU A 673 19.37 -8.25 -42.77
C LEU A 673 19.42 -9.34 -41.73
N LEU A 674 18.74 -10.47 -41.96
CA LEU A 674 18.84 -11.69 -41.18
C LEU A 674 19.69 -12.70 -41.93
N THR A 675 20.70 -13.22 -41.25
CA THR A 675 21.50 -14.36 -41.74
C THR A 675 21.45 -15.53 -40.78
N ILE A 676 21.22 -16.70 -41.31
CA ILE A 676 21.29 -17.97 -40.58
C ILE A 676 22.42 -18.75 -41.21
N GLN A 677 23.33 -19.25 -40.39
CA GLN A 677 24.50 -19.99 -40.83
C GLN A 677 24.74 -21.22 -39.95
N SER A 678 24.74 -22.36 -40.55
CA SER A 678 25.10 -23.63 -39.91
C SER A 678 25.80 -24.55 -40.92
N ASN A 679 26.25 -25.71 -40.48
CA ASN A 679 26.76 -26.74 -41.37
C ASN A 679 25.66 -27.31 -42.27
N ASP A 680 24.39 -27.19 -41.91
CA ASP A 680 23.26 -27.80 -42.60
C ASP A 680 22.45 -26.80 -43.46
N VAL A 681 22.44 -25.52 -43.12
CA VAL A 681 21.69 -24.49 -43.86
C VAL A 681 22.36 -23.14 -43.77
N VAL A 682 22.34 -22.43 -44.88
CA VAL A 682 22.73 -21.02 -44.96
C VAL A 682 21.52 -20.26 -45.52
N ALA A 683 21.03 -19.26 -44.77
CA ALA A 683 19.89 -18.46 -45.19
C ALA A 683 20.17 -16.98 -45.02
N THR A 684 19.64 -16.18 -45.93
CA THR A 684 19.68 -14.71 -45.84
C THR A 684 18.31 -14.17 -46.20
N ILE A 685 17.80 -13.28 -45.36
CA ILE A 685 16.56 -12.53 -45.59
C ILE A 685 16.88 -11.05 -45.45
N LYS A 686 16.55 -10.28 -46.46
CA LYS A 686 16.84 -8.83 -46.49
C LYS A 686 15.61 -8.04 -46.86
N GLY A 687 15.40 -6.90 -46.19
CA GLY A 687 14.35 -5.95 -46.55
C GLY A 687 13.57 -5.43 -45.33
N ASP A 688 12.37 -4.91 -45.58
CA ASP A 688 11.38 -4.52 -44.56
C ASP A 688 10.38 -5.66 -44.36
N TYR A 689 10.51 -6.36 -43.24
CA TYR A 689 9.69 -7.54 -42.98
C TYR A 689 9.39 -7.72 -41.50
N GLN A 690 8.30 -8.44 -41.25
CA GLN A 690 7.93 -8.96 -39.94
C GLN A 690 7.82 -10.48 -40.02
N LEU A 691 8.79 -11.19 -39.42
CA LEU A 691 8.86 -12.65 -39.47
C LEU A 691 7.64 -13.32 -38.86
N SER A 692 7.14 -12.78 -37.75
CA SER A 692 5.95 -13.29 -37.03
C SER A 692 4.67 -13.21 -37.87
N LYS A 693 4.65 -12.31 -38.86
CA LYS A 693 3.50 -12.06 -39.76
C LYS A 693 3.67 -12.67 -41.15
N LEU A 694 4.86 -13.21 -41.43
CA LEU A 694 5.13 -13.83 -42.73
C LEU A 694 4.10 -14.92 -43.11
N PRO A 695 3.72 -15.85 -42.17
CA PRO A 695 2.70 -16.85 -42.50
C PRO A 695 1.36 -16.23 -42.85
N ALA A 696 0.95 -15.19 -42.14
CA ALA A 696 -0.29 -14.46 -42.46
C ALA A 696 -0.21 -13.73 -43.82
N SER A 697 0.95 -13.18 -44.15
CA SER A 697 1.17 -12.53 -45.46
C SER A 697 1.10 -13.55 -46.60
N VAL A 698 1.75 -14.71 -46.45
CA VAL A 698 1.66 -15.82 -47.39
C VAL A 698 0.23 -16.32 -47.54
N GLN A 699 -0.47 -16.54 -46.43
CA GLN A 699 -1.87 -16.93 -46.38
C GLN A 699 -2.76 -15.91 -47.11
N TYR A 700 -2.49 -14.61 -46.94
CA TYR A 700 -3.22 -13.55 -47.62
C TYR A 700 -3.05 -13.65 -49.15
N TYR A 701 -1.82 -13.84 -49.66
CA TYR A 701 -1.58 -14.04 -51.10
C TYR A 701 -2.28 -15.29 -51.60
N LEU A 702 -2.10 -16.42 -50.93
CA LEU A 702 -2.76 -17.67 -51.31
C LEU A 702 -4.28 -17.55 -51.31
N SER A 703 -4.85 -16.82 -50.36
CA SER A 703 -6.29 -16.55 -50.29
C SER A 703 -6.81 -15.70 -51.46
N ARG A 704 -5.94 -14.92 -52.12
CA ARG A 704 -6.28 -14.14 -53.32
C ARG A 704 -6.37 -15.02 -54.54
N TYR A 705 -5.53 -16.06 -54.62
CA TYR A 705 -5.54 -16.98 -55.76
C TYR A 705 -6.61 -18.05 -55.64
N ILE A 706 -6.85 -18.57 -54.45
CA ILE A 706 -7.80 -19.66 -54.17
C ILE A 706 -8.69 -19.35 -52.95
N PRO A 707 -9.49 -18.27 -52.99
CA PRO A 707 -10.26 -17.76 -51.85
C PRO A 707 -11.27 -18.78 -51.26
N ASN A 708 -11.77 -19.72 -52.08
CA ASN A 708 -12.66 -20.75 -51.56
C ASN A 708 -12.00 -21.79 -50.63
N TYR A 709 -10.71 -21.99 -50.73
CA TYR A 709 -9.95 -22.95 -49.94
C TYR A 709 -9.13 -22.31 -48.80
N ILE A 710 -8.58 -21.13 -49.01
CA ILE A 710 -7.75 -20.43 -48.06
C ILE A 710 -8.47 -19.15 -47.64
N LYS A 711 -8.89 -19.14 -46.36
CA LYS A 711 -9.56 -17.94 -45.78
C LYS A 711 -8.58 -16.79 -45.66
N VAL A 712 -9.08 -15.60 -45.87
CA VAL A 712 -8.33 -14.38 -45.60
C VAL A 712 -7.98 -14.34 -44.13
N PRO A 713 -6.74 -13.98 -43.73
CA PRO A 713 -6.37 -13.87 -42.32
C PRO A 713 -7.29 -12.93 -41.56
N ALA A 714 -7.61 -13.27 -40.32
CA ALA A 714 -8.52 -12.49 -39.46
C ALA A 714 -8.03 -11.08 -39.12
N LYS A 715 -6.72 -10.82 -39.29
CA LYS A 715 -6.10 -9.50 -39.13
C LYS A 715 -5.45 -9.12 -40.48
N GLU A 716 -5.50 -7.86 -40.83
CA GLU A 716 -4.79 -7.33 -41.97
C GLU A 716 -3.31 -7.73 -41.96
N ALA A 717 -2.83 -8.29 -43.04
CA ALA A 717 -1.42 -8.65 -43.14
C ALA A 717 -0.60 -7.37 -43.37
N PRO A 718 0.46 -7.15 -42.57
CA PRO A 718 1.30 -5.98 -42.71
C PRO A 718 2.03 -6.01 -44.06
N ASN A 719 2.45 -4.82 -44.52
CA ASN A 719 3.31 -4.72 -45.69
C ASN A 719 4.61 -5.51 -45.44
N GLN A 720 5.00 -6.26 -46.46
CA GLN A 720 6.23 -7.02 -46.47
C GLN A 720 7.00 -6.66 -47.76
N ASN A 721 8.26 -6.34 -47.61
CA ASN A 721 9.15 -6.10 -48.76
C ASN A 721 10.48 -6.80 -48.46
N LEU A 722 10.60 -8.05 -48.88
CA LEU A 722 11.76 -8.88 -48.57
C LEU A 722 12.25 -9.63 -49.80
N SER A 723 13.55 -9.94 -49.77
CA SER A 723 14.17 -10.97 -50.59
C SER A 723 14.82 -12.01 -49.69
N PHE A 724 14.79 -13.25 -50.12
CA PHE A 724 15.43 -14.34 -49.41
C PHE A 724 16.28 -15.20 -50.34
N ASN A 725 17.30 -15.78 -49.73
CA ASN A 725 18.14 -16.81 -50.33
C ASN A 725 18.46 -17.87 -49.28
N ILE A 726 18.13 -19.12 -49.55
CA ILE A 726 18.32 -20.23 -48.66
C ILE A 726 19.08 -21.30 -49.44
N ARG A 727 20.18 -21.77 -48.89
CA ARG A 727 20.93 -22.90 -49.38
C ARG A 727 21.01 -23.97 -48.33
N THR A 728 20.48 -25.13 -48.58
CA THR A 728 20.60 -26.29 -47.74
C THR A 728 21.87 -27.05 -48.10
N ILE A 729 22.48 -27.70 -47.12
CA ILE A 729 23.66 -28.55 -47.25
C ILE A 729 23.27 -29.99 -46.90
N THR A 730 22.96 -30.24 -45.64
CA THR A 730 22.47 -31.54 -45.11
C THR A 730 21.26 -31.27 -44.19
N ILE A 731 20.06 -31.09 -44.76
CA ILE A 731 18.91 -30.59 -44.01
C ILE A 731 17.95 -31.67 -43.51
N ASP A 732 18.15 -32.91 -43.88
CA ASP A 732 17.21 -33.98 -43.62
C ASP A 732 16.93 -34.19 -42.12
N SER A 733 17.93 -34.07 -41.27
CA SER A 733 17.76 -34.15 -39.82
C SER A 733 16.87 -33.03 -39.27
N LEU A 734 17.04 -31.82 -39.79
CA LEU A 734 16.23 -30.66 -39.44
C LEU A 734 14.79 -30.81 -39.92
N LEU A 735 14.58 -31.27 -41.13
CA LEU A 735 13.27 -31.56 -41.74
C LEU A 735 12.54 -32.67 -40.97
N ALA A 736 13.22 -33.72 -40.59
CA ALA A 736 12.62 -34.83 -39.81
C ALA A 736 12.01 -34.35 -38.47
N VAL A 737 12.62 -33.35 -37.86
CA VAL A 737 12.12 -32.79 -36.60
C VAL A 737 11.07 -31.70 -36.79
N THR A 738 11.17 -30.89 -37.88
CA THR A 738 10.27 -29.76 -38.13
C THR A 738 9.08 -30.13 -38.98
N ILE A 739 9.30 -30.79 -40.14
CA ILE A 739 8.28 -31.16 -41.14
C ILE A 739 8.51 -32.61 -41.60
N PRO A 740 8.12 -33.62 -40.81
CA PRO A 740 8.48 -35.02 -41.06
C PRO A 740 8.02 -35.62 -42.40
N ILE A 741 7.03 -35.02 -43.05
CA ILE A 741 6.49 -35.45 -44.36
C ILE A 741 7.41 -35.11 -45.52
N ILE A 742 8.37 -34.17 -45.31
CA ILE A 742 9.34 -33.72 -46.30
C ILE A 742 10.68 -34.31 -45.94
N ARG A 743 11.40 -34.92 -46.92
CA ARG A 743 12.73 -35.47 -46.77
C ARG A 743 13.57 -35.20 -48.01
N GLY A 744 14.89 -35.39 -47.90
CA GLY A 744 15.82 -34.95 -48.91
C GLY A 744 15.99 -33.42 -48.83
N PHE A 745 16.05 -32.78 -49.94
CA PHE A 745 16.31 -31.34 -50.07
C PHE A 745 17.72 -30.91 -49.65
N ASP A 746 18.63 -31.84 -49.52
CA ASP A 746 20.05 -31.54 -49.35
C ASP A 746 20.60 -30.85 -50.62
N SER A 747 21.63 -30.01 -50.47
CA SER A 747 22.25 -29.23 -51.53
C SER A 747 21.26 -28.42 -52.40
N SER A 748 20.12 -28.05 -51.82
CA SER A 748 19.07 -27.29 -52.51
C SER A 748 19.26 -25.78 -52.36
N THR A 749 18.73 -25.04 -53.33
CA THR A 749 18.69 -23.58 -53.27
C THR A 749 17.28 -23.08 -53.45
N PHE A 750 16.90 -22.13 -52.61
CA PHE A 750 15.62 -21.40 -52.68
C PHE A 750 15.91 -19.93 -52.64
N SER A 751 15.35 -19.18 -53.58
CA SER A 751 15.47 -17.72 -53.61
C SER A 751 14.19 -17.08 -54.11
N GLY A 752 13.95 -15.86 -53.67
CA GLY A 752 12.75 -15.16 -54.07
C GLY A 752 12.59 -13.81 -53.41
N SER A 753 11.51 -13.17 -53.75
CA SER A 753 11.14 -11.89 -53.21
C SER A 753 9.62 -11.79 -53.04
N LEU A 754 9.22 -11.08 -52.00
CA LEU A 754 7.83 -10.74 -51.73
C LEU A 754 7.74 -9.23 -51.49
N ASN A 755 7.04 -8.51 -52.35
CA ASN A 755 6.74 -7.09 -52.13
C ASN A 755 5.22 -6.89 -52.17
N THR A 756 4.62 -6.74 -50.96
CA THR A 756 3.16 -6.59 -50.84
C THR A 756 2.67 -5.24 -51.33
N THR A 757 3.49 -4.19 -51.27
CA THR A 757 3.14 -2.85 -51.74
C THR A 757 3.12 -2.79 -53.26
N GLU A 758 4.13 -3.35 -53.95
CA GLU A 758 4.19 -3.47 -55.38
C GLU A 758 3.39 -4.65 -55.91
N LYS A 759 2.82 -5.46 -55.01
CA LYS A 759 2.05 -6.67 -55.34
C LYS A 759 2.85 -7.68 -56.16
N ARG A 760 4.12 -7.85 -55.87
CA ARG A 760 5.03 -8.72 -56.63
C ARG A 760 5.53 -9.87 -55.81
N LEU A 761 5.53 -11.06 -56.36
CA LEU A 761 6.11 -12.29 -55.81
C LEU A 761 7.00 -12.97 -56.83
N THR A 762 8.20 -13.37 -56.40
CA THR A 762 9.07 -14.25 -57.19
C THR A 762 9.54 -15.42 -56.35
N LEU A 763 9.69 -16.59 -56.95
CA LEU A 763 10.17 -17.80 -56.34
C LEU A 763 11.05 -18.55 -57.31
N ASN A 764 12.24 -18.96 -56.88
CA ASN A 764 13.08 -19.91 -57.60
C ASN A 764 13.53 -20.99 -56.61
N ALA A 765 13.41 -22.24 -57.00
CA ALA A 765 13.92 -23.37 -56.24
C ALA A 765 14.63 -24.37 -57.15
N ASN A 766 15.76 -24.86 -56.65
CA ASN A 766 16.51 -25.95 -57.32
C ASN A 766 16.84 -27.00 -56.25
N VAL A 767 16.26 -28.18 -56.40
CA VAL A 767 16.32 -29.25 -55.45
C VAL A 767 16.83 -30.51 -56.17
N PRO A 768 18.07 -30.96 -55.85
CA PRO A 768 18.62 -32.14 -56.50
C PRO A 768 17.80 -33.39 -56.26
N PHE A 769 17.31 -33.56 -55.03
CA PHE A 769 16.48 -34.68 -54.64
C PHE A 769 15.52 -34.30 -53.51
N GLY A 770 14.26 -34.69 -53.59
CA GLY A 770 13.24 -34.42 -52.58
C GLY A 770 12.17 -35.49 -52.52
N THR A 771 11.70 -35.79 -51.32
CA THR A 771 10.57 -36.70 -51.08
C THR A 771 9.48 -35.93 -50.33
N ILE A 772 8.26 -35.98 -50.83
CA ILE A 772 7.07 -35.45 -50.19
C ILE A 772 6.04 -36.59 -50.05
N GLY A 773 5.86 -37.08 -48.84
CA GLY A 773 5.01 -38.24 -48.59
C GLY A 773 5.53 -39.50 -49.31
N LYS A 774 4.78 -39.97 -50.34
CA LYS A 774 5.11 -41.14 -51.17
C LYS A 774 5.80 -40.78 -52.49
N PHE A 775 5.93 -39.49 -52.78
CA PHE A 775 6.49 -38.96 -54.02
C PHE A 775 8.00 -38.74 -53.86
N HIS A 776 8.81 -39.46 -54.62
CA HIS A 776 10.24 -39.23 -54.73
C HIS A 776 10.53 -38.51 -56.04
N MET A 777 11.29 -37.45 -55.97
CA MET A 777 11.53 -36.56 -57.10
C MET A 777 13.00 -36.20 -57.15
N SER A 778 13.56 -36.10 -58.35
CA SER A 778 14.92 -35.66 -58.54
C SER A 778 15.06 -34.50 -59.54
N LYS A 779 16.09 -33.68 -59.32
CA LYS A 779 16.37 -32.48 -60.13
C LYS A 779 15.13 -31.59 -60.30
N ILE A 780 14.53 -31.20 -59.20
CA ILE A 780 13.36 -30.34 -59.19
C ILE A 780 13.82 -28.90 -59.42
N ALA A 781 13.29 -28.26 -60.44
CA ALA A 781 13.47 -26.82 -60.68
C ALA A 781 12.07 -26.14 -60.66
N ILE A 782 11.90 -25.17 -59.80
CA ILE A 782 10.64 -24.41 -59.72
C ILE A 782 10.97 -22.95 -59.94
N THR A 783 10.24 -22.31 -60.84
CA THR A 783 10.22 -20.87 -61.00
C THR A 783 8.81 -20.34 -60.88
N GLY A 784 8.65 -19.26 -60.10
CA GLY A 784 7.37 -18.62 -59.92
C GLY A 784 7.47 -17.11 -60.02
N GLN A 785 6.53 -16.53 -60.70
CA GLN A 785 6.42 -15.07 -60.78
C GLN A 785 4.93 -14.66 -60.82
N GLY A 786 4.56 -13.66 -60.03
CA GLY A 786 3.20 -13.23 -60.03
C GLY A 786 2.96 -11.91 -59.35
N ASN A 787 1.69 -11.55 -59.35
CA ASN A 787 1.12 -10.41 -58.62
C ASN A 787 -0.04 -10.87 -57.73
N LEU A 788 -0.79 -9.97 -57.14
CA LEU A 788 -1.92 -10.33 -56.27
C LEU A 788 -3.13 -10.99 -56.99
N ASP A 789 -3.19 -10.88 -58.27
CA ASP A 789 -4.36 -11.35 -59.03
C ASP A 789 -4.06 -12.68 -59.73
N GLU A 790 -2.78 -12.88 -60.10
CA GLU A 790 -2.35 -14.02 -60.86
C GLU A 790 -0.88 -14.43 -60.54
N ILE A 791 -0.61 -15.72 -60.39
CA ILE A 791 0.74 -16.25 -60.23
C ILE A 791 0.95 -17.38 -61.24
N GLY A 792 2.02 -17.26 -62.01
CA GLY A 792 2.54 -18.33 -62.87
C GLY A 792 3.61 -19.14 -62.13
N LEU A 793 3.50 -20.45 -62.21
CA LEU A 793 4.49 -21.39 -61.66
C LEU A 793 4.92 -22.37 -62.76
N ASN A 794 6.20 -22.56 -62.92
CA ASN A 794 6.77 -23.59 -63.74
C ASN A 794 7.60 -24.53 -62.84
N ALA A 795 7.27 -25.80 -62.85
CA ALA A 795 8.01 -26.84 -62.15
C ALA A 795 8.50 -27.88 -63.14
N MET A 796 9.76 -28.18 -63.11
CA MET A 796 10.41 -29.27 -63.86
C MET A 796 10.99 -30.27 -62.90
N VAL A 797 10.76 -31.55 -63.12
CA VAL A 797 11.26 -32.67 -62.33
C VAL A 797 11.77 -33.72 -63.28
N ASP A 798 13.04 -34.14 -63.14
CA ASP A 798 13.61 -35.11 -64.09
C ASP A 798 13.03 -36.50 -63.90
N ASN A 799 12.88 -36.94 -62.65
CA ASN A 799 12.31 -38.25 -62.36
C ASN A 799 11.30 -38.15 -61.18
N VAL A 800 10.18 -38.80 -61.35
CA VAL A 800 9.16 -38.91 -60.30
C VAL A 800 8.89 -40.39 -60.11
N SER A 801 8.95 -40.87 -58.82
CA SER A 801 8.48 -42.21 -58.47
C SER A 801 7.43 -42.15 -57.35
N ILE A 802 6.47 -43.07 -57.40
CA ILE A 802 5.41 -43.20 -56.37
C ILE A 802 5.44 -44.65 -55.94
N GLY A 803 5.95 -44.90 -54.70
CA GLY A 803 6.29 -46.25 -54.22
C GLY A 803 7.31 -46.93 -55.19
N ASP A 804 7.00 -48.09 -55.69
CA ASP A 804 7.84 -48.87 -56.58
C ASP A 804 7.69 -48.50 -58.06
N SER A 805 6.80 -47.59 -58.38
CA SER A 805 6.52 -47.16 -59.79
C SER A 805 7.27 -45.90 -60.12
N THR A 806 8.10 -45.92 -61.15
CA THR A 806 8.88 -44.78 -61.63
C THR A 806 8.32 -44.27 -62.95
N LEU A 807 8.04 -42.98 -63.04
CA LEU A 807 7.78 -42.30 -64.28
C LEU A 807 9.10 -42.03 -65.00
N ASN A 808 9.36 -42.76 -66.07
CA ASN A 808 10.55 -42.55 -66.87
C ASN A 808 10.43 -41.27 -67.72
N GLY A 809 11.25 -40.32 -67.43
CA GLY A 809 11.29 -39.04 -68.19
C GLY A 809 11.02 -37.85 -67.29
N SER A 810 11.30 -36.65 -67.76
CA SER A 810 11.06 -35.39 -67.06
C SER A 810 9.59 -35.01 -67.08
N LEU A 811 9.12 -34.55 -65.92
CA LEU A 811 7.77 -33.95 -65.77
C LEU A 811 7.89 -32.44 -65.74
N SER A 812 7.19 -31.78 -66.64
CA SER A 812 7.00 -30.34 -66.62
C SER A 812 5.57 -29.98 -66.20
N VAL A 813 5.41 -29.13 -65.25
CA VAL A 813 4.14 -28.61 -64.81
C VAL A 813 4.15 -27.08 -64.90
N THR A 814 3.37 -26.52 -65.80
CA THR A 814 3.21 -25.08 -65.93
C THR A 814 1.80 -24.75 -65.42
N THR A 815 1.69 -23.85 -64.48
CA THR A 815 0.39 -23.44 -63.95
C THR A 815 0.26 -21.95 -63.84
N THR A 816 -0.98 -21.47 -64.00
CA THR A 816 -1.37 -20.09 -63.72
C THR A 816 -2.57 -20.12 -62.77
N LEU A 817 -2.42 -19.51 -61.61
CA LEU A 817 -3.40 -19.48 -60.57
C LEU A 817 -3.99 -18.10 -60.42
N GLY A 818 -5.29 -17.96 -60.38
CA GLY A 818 -6.00 -16.68 -60.11
C GLY A 818 -7.50 -16.90 -60.01
N ASN A 819 -8.19 -16.19 -59.10
CA ASN A 819 -9.65 -16.18 -58.94
C ASN A 819 -10.26 -17.60 -58.83
N ASP A 820 -9.74 -18.42 -57.93
CA ASP A 820 -10.14 -19.83 -57.73
C ASP A 820 -9.92 -20.71 -58.97
N SER A 821 -9.22 -20.24 -59.96
CA SER A 821 -8.91 -20.97 -61.21
C SER A 821 -7.46 -21.32 -61.24
N VAL A 822 -7.17 -22.56 -61.59
CA VAL A 822 -5.83 -23.05 -61.89
C VAL A 822 -5.81 -23.58 -63.30
N ALA A 823 -5.24 -22.82 -64.22
CA ALA A 823 -4.91 -23.32 -65.54
C ALA A 823 -3.59 -24.10 -65.45
N PHE A 824 -3.53 -25.28 -66.03
CA PHE A 824 -2.33 -26.11 -65.96
C PHE A 824 -1.99 -26.81 -67.30
N THR A 825 -0.72 -26.96 -67.51
CA THR A 825 -0.17 -27.87 -68.51
C THR A 825 0.79 -28.83 -67.80
N ILE A 826 0.52 -30.09 -67.88
CA ILE A 826 1.40 -31.17 -67.39
C ILE A 826 1.96 -31.87 -68.64
N ALA A 827 3.28 -31.85 -68.78
CA ALA A 827 3.92 -32.51 -69.88
C ALA A 827 5.00 -33.43 -69.36
N THR A 828 5.13 -34.59 -69.96
CA THR A 828 6.25 -35.49 -69.72
C THR A 828 7.05 -35.66 -71.01
N THR A 829 8.40 -35.68 -70.86
CA THR A 829 9.31 -36.07 -71.95
C THR A 829 9.91 -37.39 -71.60
N SER A 830 9.55 -38.41 -72.32
CA SER A 830 10.20 -39.72 -72.20
C SER A 830 11.29 -39.86 -73.25
N PRO A 831 12.45 -40.53 -72.97
CA PRO A 831 13.46 -40.86 -73.94
C PRO A 831 12.90 -41.68 -75.11
N ASP A 832 11.87 -42.46 -74.86
CA ASP A 832 11.04 -43.18 -75.82
C ASP A 832 9.83 -42.39 -76.25
N ALA A 833 9.80 -42.03 -77.53
CA ALA A 833 8.68 -41.25 -78.13
C ALA A 833 7.31 -41.86 -77.93
N GLY A 834 7.22 -43.08 -77.38
CA GLY A 834 5.99 -43.85 -77.14
C GLY A 834 5.34 -43.70 -75.75
N SER A 835 5.86 -42.79 -74.90
CA SER A 835 5.34 -42.66 -73.53
C SER A 835 5.24 -41.19 -73.09
N ALA A 836 5.06 -40.23 -73.99
CA ALA A 836 4.90 -38.81 -73.64
C ALA A 836 3.44 -38.46 -73.25
N LEU A 837 3.27 -37.56 -72.28
CA LEU A 837 1.96 -37.01 -71.82
C LEU A 837 1.99 -35.50 -72.02
N THR A 838 0.94 -34.94 -72.60
CA THR A 838 0.63 -33.52 -72.48
C THR A 838 -0.81 -33.37 -72.09
N LEU A 839 -1.01 -32.98 -70.80
CA LEU A 839 -2.34 -32.78 -70.25
C LEU A 839 -2.55 -31.28 -69.96
N ASN A 840 -3.55 -30.72 -70.62
CA ASN A 840 -3.95 -29.33 -70.51
C ASN A 840 -5.29 -29.26 -69.81
N GLY A 841 -5.43 -28.33 -68.87
CA GLY A 841 -6.73 -28.20 -68.21
C GLY A 841 -6.84 -26.95 -67.36
N GLN A 842 -8.01 -26.78 -66.84
CA GLN A 842 -8.34 -25.75 -65.90
C GLN A 842 -9.13 -26.33 -64.74
N ILE A 843 -8.70 -26.09 -63.56
CA ILE A 843 -9.42 -26.41 -62.32
C ILE A 843 -10.06 -25.11 -61.80
N LEU A 844 -11.36 -25.08 -61.63
CA LEU A 844 -12.07 -24.01 -60.97
C LEU A 844 -12.52 -24.54 -59.60
N ALA A 845 -12.02 -23.96 -58.57
CA ALA A 845 -12.35 -24.28 -57.19
C ALA A 845 -13.60 -23.52 -56.73
N ARG A 846 -14.60 -24.22 -56.20
CA ARG A 846 -15.78 -23.66 -55.54
C ARG A 846 -15.95 -24.27 -54.16
N LYS A 847 -16.73 -23.62 -53.29
CA LYS A 847 -16.82 -23.92 -51.84
C LYS A 847 -16.79 -25.40 -51.45
N ASP A 848 -17.50 -26.24 -52.21
CA ASP A 848 -17.65 -27.65 -51.88
C ASP A 848 -17.29 -28.59 -53.06
N SER A 849 -16.73 -28.06 -54.14
CA SER A 849 -16.41 -28.86 -55.32
C SER A 849 -15.32 -28.26 -56.21
N LEU A 850 -14.59 -29.13 -56.86
CA LEU A 850 -13.60 -28.80 -57.87
C LEU A 850 -14.20 -29.10 -59.28
N PHE A 851 -14.09 -28.14 -60.15
CA PHE A 851 -14.51 -28.25 -61.56
C PHE A 851 -13.26 -28.34 -62.42
N LEU A 852 -12.93 -29.50 -62.87
CA LEU A 852 -11.86 -29.74 -63.84
C LEU A 852 -12.44 -29.69 -65.22
N THR A 853 -11.89 -28.81 -66.06
CA THR A 853 -12.16 -28.78 -67.51
C THR A 853 -10.87 -29.22 -68.23
N LEU A 854 -10.90 -30.32 -68.94
CA LEU A 854 -9.79 -30.74 -69.74
C LEU A 854 -9.86 -30.03 -71.10
N LEU A 855 -8.73 -29.49 -71.47
CA LEU A 855 -8.48 -28.92 -72.78
C LEU A 855 -7.88 -30.01 -73.69
N PRO A 856 -7.79 -29.82 -75.05
CA PRO A 856 -7.18 -30.79 -75.91
C PRO A 856 -5.83 -31.26 -75.38
N SER A 857 -5.73 -32.55 -75.15
CA SER A 857 -4.60 -33.18 -74.46
C SER A 857 -4.25 -34.50 -75.15
N GLN A 858 -3.03 -34.95 -74.96
CA GLN A 858 -2.55 -36.19 -75.59
C GLN A 858 -1.65 -36.95 -74.64
N PHE A 859 -1.69 -38.26 -74.79
CA PHE A 859 -0.75 -39.13 -74.14
C PHE A 859 -0.42 -40.36 -75.03
N PHE A 860 0.70 -40.98 -74.73
CA PHE A 860 1.06 -42.21 -75.41
C PHE A 860 0.93 -43.39 -74.46
N LEU A 861 0.33 -44.44 -74.91
CA LEU A 861 0.22 -45.66 -74.19
C LEU A 861 0.67 -46.79 -75.08
N ASN A 862 1.83 -47.49 -74.74
CA ASN A 862 2.43 -48.52 -75.52
C ASN A 862 2.65 -48.10 -77.02
N GLN A 863 3.23 -46.92 -77.21
CA GLN A 863 3.50 -46.31 -78.52
C GLN A 863 2.21 -45.85 -79.27
N ALA A 864 1.04 -46.18 -78.81
CA ALA A 864 -0.17 -45.64 -79.42
C ALA A 864 -0.52 -44.25 -78.87
N LYS A 865 -0.74 -43.27 -79.79
CA LYS A 865 -1.16 -41.94 -79.43
C LYS A 865 -2.61 -41.93 -79.06
N TRP A 866 -2.91 -41.43 -77.85
CA TRP A 866 -4.26 -41.18 -77.35
C TRP A 866 -4.49 -39.67 -77.31
N ASP A 867 -5.58 -39.23 -77.86
CA ASP A 867 -6.03 -37.83 -77.75
C ASP A 867 -7.18 -37.75 -76.79
N ILE A 868 -7.13 -36.76 -75.85
CA ILE A 868 -8.20 -36.40 -74.93
C ILE A 868 -8.95 -35.22 -75.56
N ALA A 869 -10.26 -35.38 -75.79
CA ALA A 869 -11.08 -34.37 -76.38
C ALA A 869 -11.18 -33.14 -75.47
N GLY A 870 -11.03 -31.95 -76.04
CA GLY A 870 -11.20 -30.68 -75.32
C GLY A 870 -12.68 -30.48 -74.93
N GLY A 871 -12.89 -29.85 -73.77
CA GLY A 871 -14.21 -29.56 -73.22
C GLY A 871 -14.78 -30.61 -72.24
N SER A 872 -14.04 -31.68 -71.99
CA SER A 872 -14.37 -32.68 -70.98
C SER A 872 -14.41 -32.02 -69.61
N LYS A 873 -15.49 -32.24 -68.86
CA LYS A 873 -15.67 -31.67 -67.53
C LYS A 873 -15.79 -32.74 -66.46
N VAL A 874 -15.04 -32.56 -65.35
CA VAL A 874 -15.13 -33.39 -64.18
C VAL A 874 -15.44 -32.49 -62.96
N VAL A 875 -16.49 -32.84 -62.26
CA VAL A 875 -16.85 -32.15 -61.03
C VAL A 875 -16.63 -33.12 -59.87
N TYR A 876 -15.74 -32.78 -58.98
CA TYR A 876 -15.42 -33.57 -57.80
C TYR A 876 -15.81 -32.84 -56.52
N SER A 877 -16.43 -33.58 -55.62
CA SER A 877 -16.65 -33.15 -54.24
C SER A 877 -16.48 -34.36 -53.29
N ASP A 878 -16.50 -34.14 -52.03
CA ASP A 878 -16.40 -35.23 -51.01
C ASP A 878 -17.64 -36.17 -51.06
N LYS A 879 -18.69 -35.83 -51.80
CA LYS A 879 -19.94 -36.53 -51.85
C LYS A 879 -20.33 -37.09 -53.25
N TYR A 880 -19.73 -36.59 -54.29
CA TYR A 880 -20.06 -36.96 -55.65
C TYR A 880 -18.96 -36.68 -56.65
N LEU A 881 -18.88 -37.48 -57.67
CA LEU A 881 -18.08 -37.30 -58.88
C LEU A 881 -19.04 -37.21 -60.08
N VAL A 882 -18.89 -36.17 -60.89
CA VAL A 882 -19.62 -36.01 -62.12
C VAL A 882 -18.65 -35.82 -63.26
N VAL A 883 -18.75 -36.62 -64.30
CA VAL A 883 -17.94 -36.58 -65.51
C VAL A 883 -18.85 -36.32 -66.71
N HIS A 884 -18.50 -35.29 -67.50
CA HIS A 884 -19.21 -34.99 -68.72
C HIS A 884 -18.26 -34.87 -69.90
N GLY A 885 -18.56 -35.57 -70.96
CA GLY A 885 -17.86 -35.48 -72.27
C GLY A 885 -16.41 -35.91 -72.24
N LEU A 886 -16.00 -36.72 -71.25
CA LEU A 886 -14.62 -37.24 -71.26
C LEU A 886 -14.51 -38.30 -72.34
N THR A 887 -13.75 -37.97 -73.37
CA THR A 887 -13.47 -38.86 -74.51
C THR A 887 -11.98 -38.94 -74.77
N LEU A 888 -11.49 -40.18 -74.78
CA LEU A 888 -10.13 -40.60 -75.12
C LEU A 888 -10.20 -41.36 -76.47
N SER A 889 -9.41 -41.03 -77.46
CA SER A 889 -9.40 -41.69 -78.72
C SER A 889 -7.98 -41.99 -79.26
N SER A 890 -7.83 -43.11 -79.88
CA SER A 890 -6.59 -43.58 -80.58
C SER A 890 -6.96 -44.33 -81.83
N GLY A 891 -6.88 -43.67 -83.01
CA GLY A 891 -7.32 -44.22 -84.24
C GLY A 891 -8.82 -44.58 -84.17
N LEU A 892 -9.18 -45.87 -84.33
CA LEU A 892 -10.55 -46.38 -84.24
C LEU A 892 -10.94 -46.70 -82.78
N GLN A 893 -10.05 -46.65 -81.85
CA GLN A 893 -10.30 -46.92 -80.44
C GLN A 893 -10.90 -45.68 -79.74
N LYS A 894 -11.88 -45.86 -78.91
CA LYS A 894 -12.49 -44.80 -78.15
C LYS A 894 -12.87 -45.28 -76.76
N ILE A 895 -12.56 -44.47 -75.72
CA ILE A 895 -13.05 -44.60 -74.38
C ILE A 895 -13.82 -43.31 -74.05
N SER A 896 -15.04 -43.43 -73.65
CA SER A 896 -15.81 -42.26 -73.18
C SER A 896 -16.33 -42.54 -71.76
N ALA A 897 -16.33 -41.47 -70.96
CA ALA A 897 -16.90 -41.48 -69.62
C ALA A 897 -17.94 -40.35 -69.50
N GLU A 898 -19.09 -40.70 -69.04
CA GLU A 898 -20.21 -39.83 -68.82
C GLU A 898 -20.89 -40.17 -67.49
N THR A 899 -21.36 -39.22 -66.72
CA THR A 899 -22.22 -39.47 -65.54
C THR A 899 -23.67 -39.38 -66.00
N GLU A 900 -24.35 -40.48 -65.85
CA GLU A 900 -25.79 -40.63 -66.17
C GLU A 900 -26.63 -40.74 -64.90
N LEU A 901 -27.90 -40.31 -64.98
CA LEU A 901 -28.81 -40.52 -63.89
C LEU A 901 -29.49 -41.89 -64.09
N GLN A 902 -29.17 -42.87 -63.32
CA GLN A 902 -29.88 -44.14 -63.31
C GLN A 902 -30.58 -44.31 -61.97
N ASN A 903 -31.92 -44.59 -62.02
CA ASN A 903 -32.72 -44.78 -60.81
C ASN A 903 -32.64 -43.68 -59.77
N ASN A 904 -32.53 -42.46 -60.15
CA ASN A 904 -32.32 -41.28 -59.27
C ASN A 904 -30.90 -41.22 -58.68
N ASP A 905 -29.95 -42.11 -58.90
CA ASP A 905 -28.57 -42.09 -58.49
C ASP A 905 -27.65 -41.70 -59.67
N LYS A 906 -26.51 -41.03 -59.36
CA LYS A 906 -25.50 -40.68 -60.36
C LYS A 906 -24.56 -41.86 -60.54
N SER A 907 -24.62 -42.48 -61.68
CA SER A 907 -23.78 -43.56 -62.09
C SER A 907 -22.70 -43.05 -63.09
N LEU A 908 -21.45 -43.41 -62.95
CA LEU A 908 -20.40 -43.17 -63.94
C LEU A 908 -20.40 -44.31 -64.96
N VAL A 909 -20.78 -43.99 -66.18
CA VAL A 909 -20.79 -44.87 -67.30
C VAL A 909 -19.54 -44.67 -68.14
N ILE A 910 -18.72 -45.72 -68.26
CA ILE A 910 -17.54 -45.77 -69.10
C ILE A 910 -17.81 -46.69 -70.27
N SER A 911 -17.83 -46.15 -71.46
CA SER A 911 -18.06 -46.89 -72.69
C SER A 911 -16.75 -47.05 -73.49
N THR A 912 -16.54 -48.22 -74.03
CA THR A 912 -15.38 -48.54 -74.86
C THR A 912 -15.80 -48.94 -76.20
N GLU A 913 -15.19 -48.43 -77.27
CA GLU A 913 -15.38 -48.75 -78.65
C GLU A 913 -14.06 -49.21 -79.31
N ASN A 914 -14.01 -50.36 -79.87
CA ASN A 914 -12.84 -50.97 -80.53
C ASN A 914 -11.57 -51.01 -79.69
N LEU A 915 -11.69 -51.08 -78.37
CA LEU A 915 -10.58 -51.02 -77.46
C LEU A 915 -9.69 -52.27 -77.59
N ASP A 916 -8.45 -52.10 -77.90
CA ASP A 916 -7.42 -53.11 -78.00
C ASP A 916 -6.96 -53.59 -76.67
N LEU A 917 -7.27 -54.82 -76.28
CA LEU A 917 -6.87 -55.42 -74.97
C LEU A 917 -5.37 -55.63 -74.86
N GLY A 918 -4.65 -55.87 -75.96
CA GLY A 918 -3.23 -56.02 -75.96
C GLY A 918 -2.47 -54.74 -75.53
N GLN A 919 -3.07 -53.58 -75.89
CA GLN A 919 -2.50 -52.29 -75.48
C GLN A 919 -2.79 -51.96 -74.03
N LEU A 920 -3.91 -52.46 -73.47
CA LEU A 920 -4.33 -52.20 -72.06
C LEU A 920 -3.74 -53.20 -71.03
N GLY A 921 -3.38 -54.39 -71.53
CA GLY A 921 -2.92 -55.50 -70.65
C GLY A 921 -1.76 -55.11 -69.75
N SER A 922 -0.80 -54.39 -70.27
CA SER A 922 0.35 -53.92 -69.54
C SER A 922 0.00 -52.82 -68.50
N TRP A 923 -0.94 -51.98 -68.79
CA TRP A 923 -1.38 -50.88 -67.91
C TRP A 923 -2.25 -51.39 -66.75
N ALA A 924 -3.12 -52.37 -67.05
CA ALA A 924 -4.00 -52.98 -66.07
C ALA A 924 -3.33 -54.03 -65.14
N GLY A 925 -2.02 -54.20 -65.26
CA GLY A 925 -1.25 -55.25 -64.52
C GLY A 925 -1.57 -56.65 -65.00
N LEU A 926 -2.17 -56.79 -66.19
CA LEU A 926 -2.53 -58.08 -66.79
C LEU A 926 -1.52 -58.56 -67.80
N ALA A 927 -0.31 -58.02 -67.77
CA ALA A 927 0.83 -58.37 -68.71
C ALA A 927 1.18 -59.88 -68.74
N ILE A 928 0.87 -60.59 -67.63
CA ILE A 928 1.07 -62.04 -67.54
C ILE A 928 0.09 -62.82 -68.43
N TYR A 929 -1.11 -62.29 -68.67
CA TYR A 929 -2.16 -62.96 -69.39
C TYR A 929 -2.21 -62.68 -70.88
N GLN A 930 -1.47 -61.65 -71.38
CA GLN A 930 -1.38 -61.21 -72.77
C GLN A 930 -2.78 -61.23 -73.46
N PRO A 931 -3.78 -60.57 -72.95
CA PRO A 931 -5.11 -60.54 -73.62
C PRO A 931 -4.98 -59.92 -75.00
N ASP A 932 -5.56 -60.55 -76.05
CA ASP A 932 -5.65 -60.04 -77.38
C ASP A 932 -7.08 -59.94 -77.83
N GLY A 933 -7.35 -58.96 -78.65
CA GLY A 933 -8.72 -58.68 -79.17
C GLY A 933 -9.16 -57.27 -78.94
N ARG A 934 -10.33 -57.05 -79.53
CA ARG A 934 -11.02 -55.71 -79.36
C ARG A 934 -12.27 -55.83 -78.55
N VAL A 935 -12.48 -54.91 -77.63
CA VAL A 935 -13.63 -54.84 -76.71
C VAL A 935 -14.50 -53.64 -77.05
N ASN A 936 -15.77 -53.89 -77.15
CA ASN A 936 -16.83 -52.88 -77.08
C ASN A 936 -17.69 -53.24 -75.89
N GLY A 937 -17.95 -52.30 -74.99
CA GLY A 937 -18.73 -52.56 -73.83
C GLY A 937 -18.89 -51.29 -72.93
N THR A 938 -19.66 -51.52 -71.92
CA THR A 938 -19.95 -50.41 -70.98
C THR A 938 -19.72 -50.90 -69.56
N ILE A 939 -18.99 -50.10 -68.76
CA ILE A 939 -18.78 -50.26 -67.34
C ILE A 939 -19.58 -49.21 -66.60
N THR A 940 -20.48 -49.57 -65.71
CA THR A 940 -21.27 -48.66 -64.91
C THR A 940 -20.73 -48.75 -63.44
N ILE A 941 -20.33 -47.61 -62.91
CA ILE A 941 -19.87 -47.48 -61.57
C ILE A 941 -20.87 -46.68 -60.72
N ASP A 942 -21.51 -47.33 -59.78
CA ASP A 942 -22.55 -46.76 -58.91
C ASP A 942 -21.96 -46.49 -57.54
N LYS A 943 -22.52 -45.50 -56.82
CA LYS A 943 -22.23 -45.19 -55.43
C LYS A 943 -20.72 -45.06 -55.15
N ILE A 944 -19.96 -44.29 -55.94
CA ILE A 944 -18.52 -44.11 -55.87
C ILE A 944 -18.00 -43.71 -54.45
N PHE A 945 -18.81 -43.03 -53.67
CA PHE A 945 -18.44 -42.55 -52.34
C PHE A 945 -19.17 -43.27 -51.19
N GLN A 946 -19.81 -44.44 -51.47
CA GLN A 946 -20.50 -45.29 -50.53
C GLN A 946 -20.05 -46.76 -50.78
N ASP A 947 -20.98 -47.66 -50.81
CA ASP A 947 -20.74 -49.05 -51.19
C ASP A 947 -20.54 -49.11 -52.72
N LEU A 948 -19.31 -49.05 -53.18
CA LEU A 948 -18.95 -49.05 -54.59
C LEU A 948 -19.52 -50.33 -55.28
N TYR A 949 -20.35 -50.10 -56.29
CA TYR A 949 -20.91 -51.18 -57.11
C TYR A 949 -20.45 -50.97 -58.58
N VAL A 950 -19.85 -52.00 -59.20
CA VAL A 950 -19.36 -51.99 -60.56
C VAL A 950 -20.10 -53.09 -61.36
N SER A 951 -20.74 -52.73 -62.43
CA SER A 951 -21.32 -53.66 -63.41
C SER A 951 -20.69 -53.44 -64.79
N ALA A 952 -20.40 -54.49 -65.53
CA ALA A 952 -19.88 -54.43 -66.86
C ALA A 952 -20.77 -55.25 -67.85
N ASN A 953 -21.09 -54.64 -68.99
CA ASN A 953 -21.87 -55.24 -70.08
C ASN A 953 -21.09 -55.21 -71.39
#